data_f622763cd5da469e77fd09267ab4f81b
#
_entry.id   f622763cd5da469e77fd09267ab4f81b
#
_cell.length_a   1.000
_cell.length_b   1.000
_cell.length_c   1.000
_cell.angle_alpha   90.00
_cell.angle_beta   90.00
_cell.angle_gamma   90.00
#
_symmetry.space_group_name_H-M   'P 1'
#
loop_
_entity.id
_entity.type
_entity.pdbx_description
1 polymer ?
#
loop_
_entity_poly.entity_id
_entity_poly.type
_entity_poly.pdbx_seq_one_letter_code
_entity_poly.pdbx_strand_id
1 'polypeptide(L)'
;MLLAGSLGSAALAQTAEPAPAPASAASAPAATAGTLGTVTVRDKAEGDGSTTSKALLRATKTEIGKGEQKLMDIPQSVTVMTEKLIQDRKLDDFRDVLRATAGVTFQAGETGEEDVRLRGFSLGQAGDIYRDGMRDAPLYERDTFNDDRVEVIKGSASMLFGKGSTGGVVNQVSKQPFLLNQHEASATLGSGGMKRVLGDFNWQTGQDAALRLNLLGHDADNWGARQRKIGVAPTFRWGIGTRDEFSVGFYHLDIDGRPNYAHPWIIGADGTIHPTLPAKNFHGLKNDHLDTSATYATLGHVRRLDGGGELKTRLRAGRYERDLLGSPIGFAQPRPPTVLSDITDTTALTRRSKGRIGQSDVVMLQSDYSNSFELGGRKHALIGGVDVYDESAKRNNNYPLPGTLPGTTVGTPNDGAWVPDNRATPVAYNRFESRSIGAYVQDTVSLTDTIKLVGGLRFDHFKGSYRNADGTLGNQRTDNLWSPRVGLLFQPDEASSYYISYGTSFNTSGDAYQYGVLVNPATGRSAKTPPEKSRNIEIGGKWDLLDKRMLAGVALFYSQKYNERNTDPDTAAQQELLSGKRHAAGMEFNLAGRITPAWEMFWNHTWIPKAKIDRSNVALRPDGMGSQVQGDRPGLTPRHSGSVWTTYRVMPQLRLGLGANYRGSQNPDGQRTLRTKSFVTFDAMAEYSFTEAVSLKLNVTNLSNKLYADTLYRGFYQPGPPRRVELTLKALF
;
A
#
# COMPACT_ATOMS: atom_id res chain seq x y z
N MET A 1 36.21 33.72 -2.42
CA MET A 1 37.62 33.49 -2.65
C MET A 1 37.71 32.51 -3.80
N LEU A 2 37.70 33.01 -4.92
CA LEU A 2 38.54 33.05 -6.12
C LEU A 2 39.60 31.95 -6.19
N LEU A 3 39.52 31.11 -7.24
CA LEU A 3 40.61 31.02 -8.22
C LEU A 3 40.17 30.23 -9.45
N ALA A 4 40.21 30.91 -10.57
CA ALA A 4 40.08 30.44 -11.92
C ALA A 4 41.44 29.90 -12.42
N GLY A 5 41.44 29.01 -13.41
CA GLY A 5 42.64 28.55 -14.12
C GLY A 5 42.27 27.99 -15.48
N SER A 6 42.41 28.83 -16.47
CA SER A 6 42.33 28.54 -17.90
C SER A 6 43.69 28.12 -18.44
N LEU A 7 43.73 27.27 -19.50
CA LEU A 7 44.76 27.13 -20.56
C LEU A 7 44.25 26.00 -21.48
N GLY A 8 44.05 26.10 -22.77
CA GLY A 8 44.56 26.94 -23.81
C GLY A 8 45.44 26.14 -24.78
N SER A 9 44.95 25.89 -26.01
CA SER A 9 45.66 25.74 -27.31
C SER A 9 46.49 24.46 -27.51
N ALA A 10 46.61 23.83 -28.65
CA ALA A 10 46.65 24.28 -30.03
C ALA A 10 46.50 23.11 -31.01
N ALA A 11 46.03 23.46 -32.18
CA ALA A 11 45.93 22.62 -33.38
C ALA A 11 47.30 22.46 -34.07
N LEU A 12 47.52 21.33 -34.74
CA LEU A 12 48.42 21.21 -35.86
C LEU A 12 47.83 20.35 -36.95
N ALA A 13 47.60 20.97 -38.08
CA ALA A 13 47.25 20.34 -39.32
C ALA A 13 48.49 19.78 -40.02
N GLN A 14 48.40 18.63 -40.63
CA GLN A 14 49.34 18.18 -41.67
C GLN A 14 48.58 17.67 -42.85
N THR A 15 48.84 18.35 -43.97
CA THR A 15 48.46 18.03 -45.34
C THR A 15 49.36 16.93 -45.90
N ALA A 16 48.79 16.02 -46.68
CA ALA A 16 49.50 15.20 -47.65
C ALA A 16 48.66 14.96 -48.91
N GLU A 17 49.29 15.14 -50.05
CA GLU A 17 48.87 15.22 -51.41
C GLU A 17 48.58 13.84 -52.05
N PRO A 18 48.00 13.80 -53.27
CA PRO A 18 47.26 12.61 -53.82
C PRO A 18 48.12 11.79 -54.77
N ALA A 19 47.71 10.55 -55.01
CA ALA A 19 48.21 9.69 -56.08
C ALA A 19 47.08 8.90 -56.75
N PRO A 20 47.28 8.36 -57.97
CA PRO A 20 46.37 8.54 -59.08
C PRO A 20 45.39 7.37 -59.31
N ALA A 21 44.38 7.64 -60.15
CA ALA A 21 43.34 6.68 -60.59
C ALA A 21 43.86 5.63 -61.56
N PRO A 22 43.21 4.46 -61.58
CA PRO A 22 43.01 3.76 -62.81
C PRO A 22 41.54 3.34 -63.08
N ALA A 23 41.15 3.61 -64.32
CA ALA A 23 40.34 2.87 -65.25
C ALA A 23 38.99 2.26 -64.79
N SER A 24 37.98 2.79 -65.40
CA SER A 24 36.68 2.25 -65.82
C SER A 24 36.50 0.74 -65.88
N ALA A 25 35.43 0.25 -65.20
CA ALA A 25 34.72 -0.96 -65.53
C ALA A 25 33.24 -0.84 -65.15
N ALA A 26 32.43 -1.04 -66.15
CA ALA A 26 31.04 -1.48 -66.22
C ALA A 26 30.06 -1.24 -65.08
N SER A 27 29.01 -0.49 -65.40
CA SER A 27 27.78 -0.29 -64.67
C SER A 27 26.99 -1.58 -64.40
N ALA A 28 26.71 -1.85 -63.11
CA ALA A 28 25.63 -2.74 -62.65
C ALA A 28 24.51 -1.87 -62.05
N PRO A 29 23.24 -2.29 -62.10
CA PRO A 29 22.12 -1.45 -61.74
C PRO A 29 22.06 -1.13 -60.24
N ALA A 30 21.72 0.11 -59.93
CA ALA A 30 21.56 0.65 -58.60
C ALA A 30 20.50 -0.16 -57.80
N ALA A 31 20.93 -0.85 -56.78
CA ALA A 31 20.04 -1.34 -55.74
C ALA A 31 19.53 -0.12 -54.94
N THR A 32 18.23 0.04 -54.93
CA THR A 32 17.52 0.99 -54.06
C THR A 32 17.97 0.77 -52.61
N ALA A 33 18.58 1.79 -52.01
CA ALA A 33 18.89 1.83 -50.61
C ALA A 33 17.56 1.76 -49.81
N GLY A 34 17.21 0.54 -49.39
CA GLY A 34 16.16 0.36 -48.39
C GLY A 34 16.63 0.99 -47.11
N THR A 35 15.95 2.00 -46.64
CA THR A 35 16.07 2.51 -45.28
C THR A 35 15.79 1.34 -44.34
N LEU A 36 16.82 0.80 -43.70
CA LEU A 36 16.65 -0.14 -42.61
C LEU A 36 15.81 0.56 -41.53
N GLY A 37 14.59 0.07 -41.34
CA GLY A 37 13.75 0.51 -40.24
C GLY A 37 14.54 0.36 -38.92
N THR A 38 14.41 1.34 -38.06
CA THR A 38 15.02 1.32 -36.71
C THR A 38 14.67 0.00 -36.06
N VAL A 39 15.61 -0.93 -35.99
CA VAL A 39 15.48 -2.16 -35.20
C VAL A 39 15.61 -1.71 -33.75
N THR A 40 14.48 -1.44 -33.15
CA THR A 40 14.43 -1.33 -31.70
C THR A 40 14.61 -2.74 -31.16
N VAL A 41 15.84 -3.12 -30.84
CA VAL A 41 16.13 -4.32 -30.06
C VAL A 41 15.59 -4.02 -28.66
N ARG A 42 14.33 -4.35 -28.45
CA ARG A 42 13.81 -4.55 -27.11
C ARG A 42 14.29 -5.94 -26.71
N ASP A 43 15.48 -5.99 -26.14
CA ASP A 43 15.92 -7.17 -25.45
C ASP A 43 14.96 -7.39 -24.28
N LYS A 44 14.19 -8.47 -24.37
CA LYS A 44 13.45 -8.96 -23.21
C LYS A 44 14.51 -9.47 -22.24
N ALA A 45 14.82 -8.69 -21.24
CA ALA A 45 15.30 -9.25 -20.00
C ALA A 45 14.21 -10.21 -19.49
N GLU A 46 14.22 -11.43 -19.98
CA GLU A 46 13.37 -12.50 -19.46
C GLU A 46 13.83 -12.76 -18.03
N GLY A 47 13.09 -12.23 -17.07
CA GLY A 47 13.30 -12.55 -15.67
C GLY A 47 12.99 -11.47 -14.66
N ASP A 48 12.87 -10.21 -15.04
CA ASP A 48 12.57 -9.16 -14.07
C ASP A 48 11.31 -8.36 -14.46
N GLY A 49 10.25 -8.49 -13.64
CA GLY A 49 9.00 -7.73 -13.82
C GLY A 49 9.16 -6.22 -13.71
N SER A 50 10.33 -5.72 -13.24
CA SER A 50 10.56 -4.29 -12.95
C SER A 50 10.51 -3.42 -14.19
N THR A 51 11.08 -3.85 -15.32
CA THR A 51 11.05 -3.08 -16.57
C THR A 51 9.65 -3.01 -17.17
N THR A 52 8.85 -4.06 -16.97
CA THR A 52 7.46 -4.13 -17.44
C THR A 52 6.56 -3.20 -16.62
N SER A 53 6.77 -3.11 -15.31
CA SER A 53 6.01 -2.25 -14.39
C SER A 53 6.21 -0.76 -14.69
N LYS A 54 7.43 -0.33 -15.08
CA LYS A 54 7.72 1.05 -15.53
C LYS A 54 7.04 1.41 -16.86
N ALA A 55 6.82 0.44 -17.74
CA ALA A 55 6.36 0.69 -19.10
C ALA A 55 4.86 0.54 -19.30
N LEU A 56 4.19 -0.28 -18.49
CA LEU A 56 2.82 -0.72 -18.72
C LEU A 56 1.91 -0.47 -17.53
N LEU A 57 0.65 -0.10 -17.80
CA LEU A 57 -0.41 -0.10 -16.78
C LEU A 57 -0.87 -1.51 -16.41
N ARG A 58 -0.61 -2.50 -17.27
CA ARG A 58 -0.99 -3.89 -17.12
C ARG A 58 0.17 -4.69 -16.55
N ALA A 59 -0.06 -5.42 -15.46
CA ALA A 59 0.80 -6.51 -15.03
C ALA A 59 0.29 -7.85 -15.59
N THR A 60 1.21 -8.73 -15.98
CA THR A 60 0.88 -10.07 -16.49
C THR A 60 1.20 -11.15 -15.47
N LYS A 61 2.20 -10.90 -14.64
CA LYS A 61 2.72 -11.80 -13.63
C LYS A 61 2.74 -11.11 -12.27
N THR A 62 2.78 -11.90 -11.22
CA THR A 62 2.90 -11.47 -9.84
C THR A 62 3.64 -12.52 -9.02
N GLU A 63 4.32 -12.09 -7.96
CA GLU A 63 4.90 -12.99 -6.95
C GLU A 63 4.03 -13.09 -5.68
N ILE A 64 2.85 -12.48 -5.67
CA ILE A 64 1.97 -12.49 -4.50
C ILE A 64 1.59 -13.90 -4.05
N GLY A 65 1.67 -14.88 -4.96
CA GLY A 65 1.44 -16.29 -4.70
C GLY A 65 2.64 -17.06 -4.13
N LYS A 66 3.73 -16.37 -3.72
CA LYS A 66 5.00 -16.96 -3.23
C LYS A 66 5.88 -17.60 -4.29
N GLY A 67 5.59 -17.41 -5.52
CA GLY A 67 6.38 -17.78 -6.69
C GLY A 67 5.87 -16.96 -7.87
N GLU A 68 6.65 -16.83 -8.93
CA GLU A 68 6.19 -16.14 -10.12
C GLU A 68 5.00 -16.88 -10.75
N GLN A 69 3.86 -16.24 -10.84
CA GLN A 69 2.63 -16.80 -11.41
C GLN A 69 2.00 -15.80 -12.39
N LYS A 70 1.37 -16.33 -13.44
CA LYS A 70 0.49 -15.52 -14.28
C LYS A 70 -0.75 -15.12 -13.48
N LEU A 71 -1.21 -13.88 -13.62
CA LEU A 71 -2.45 -13.43 -12.99
C LEU A 71 -3.66 -14.29 -13.39
N MET A 72 -3.63 -14.88 -14.58
CA MET A 72 -4.66 -15.79 -15.09
C MET A 72 -4.76 -17.11 -14.30
N ASP A 73 -3.65 -17.56 -13.66
CA ASP A 73 -3.59 -18.82 -12.92
C ASP A 73 -3.96 -18.66 -11.43
N ILE A 74 -4.26 -17.45 -10.98
CA ILE A 74 -4.63 -17.20 -9.59
C ILE A 74 -6.15 -17.18 -9.46
N PRO A 75 -6.79 -18.14 -8.76
CA PRO A 75 -8.24 -18.19 -8.59
C PRO A 75 -8.73 -17.23 -7.50
N GLN A 76 -8.39 -15.94 -7.64
CA GLN A 76 -8.75 -14.87 -6.72
C GLN A 76 -8.60 -13.50 -7.37
N SER A 77 -9.36 -12.52 -6.89
CA SER A 77 -9.25 -11.12 -7.33
C SER A 77 -7.92 -10.53 -6.88
N VAL A 78 -7.11 -10.08 -7.83
CA VAL A 78 -5.83 -9.40 -7.61
C VAL A 78 -5.84 -8.09 -8.39
N THR A 79 -5.49 -7.00 -7.73
CA THR A 79 -5.27 -5.70 -8.36
C THR A 79 -3.78 -5.36 -8.25
N VAL A 80 -3.15 -4.97 -9.35
CA VAL A 80 -1.75 -4.55 -9.39
C VAL A 80 -1.67 -3.09 -9.81
N MET A 81 -1.09 -2.28 -8.95
CA MET A 81 -0.77 -0.87 -9.20
C MET A 81 0.69 -0.80 -9.64
N THR A 82 0.94 -0.70 -10.93
CA THR A 82 2.30 -0.70 -11.51
C THR A 82 3.02 0.62 -11.21
N GLU A 83 4.36 0.62 -11.28
CA GLU A 83 5.17 1.83 -11.12
C GLU A 83 4.71 2.94 -12.08
N LYS A 84 4.40 2.57 -13.35
CA LYS A 84 3.85 3.51 -14.32
C LYS A 84 2.58 4.19 -13.82
N LEU A 85 1.63 3.44 -13.28
CA LEU A 85 0.38 4.00 -12.76
C LEU A 85 0.62 4.89 -11.54
N ILE A 86 1.52 4.47 -10.65
CA ILE A 86 1.94 5.24 -9.47
C ILE A 86 2.55 6.57 -9.90
N GLN A 87 3.49 6.55 -10.85
CA GLN A 87 4.15 7.75 -11.37
C GLN A 87 3.21 8.64 -12.18
N ASP A 88 2.34 8.08 -13.02
CA ASP A 88 1.39 8.85 -13.84
C ASP A 88 0.42 9.64 -12.97
N ARG A 89 -0.07 9.04 -11.89
CA ARG A 89 -1.04 9.65 -10.99
C ARG A 89 -0.43 10.40 -9.80
N LYS A 90 0.90 10.36 -9.66
CA LYS A 90 1.63 10.96 -8.55
C LYS A 90 1.14 10.41 -7.18
N LEU A 91 1.11 9.08 -7.06
CA LEU A 91 0.74 8.36 -5.84
C LEU A 91 2.00 8.15 -4.99
N ASP A 92 2.49 9.22 -4.36
CA ASP A 92 3.77 9.23 -3.66
C ASP A 92 3.72 8.49 -2.31
N ASP A 93 2.56 8.46 -1.67
CA ASP A 93 2.32 7.76 -0.41
C ASP A 93 1.60 6.43 -0.66
N PHE A 94 1.91 5.43 0.15
CA PHE A 94 1.20 4.15 0.14
C PHE A 94 -0.32 4.31 0.30
N ARG A 95 -0.75 5.27 1.10
CA ARG A 95 -2.15 5.59 1.28
C ARG A 95 -2.81 6.14 0.00
N ASP A 96 -2.08 6.91 -0.81
CA ASP A 96 -2.59 7.41 -2.09
C ASP A 96 -2.81 6.25 -3.08
N VAL A 97 -1.90 5.27 -3.11
CA VAL A 97 -2.06 4.04 -3.90
C VAL A 97 -3.31 3.28 -3.48
N LEU A 98 -3.52 3.12 -2.19
CA LEU A 98 -4.69 2.43 -1.65
C LEU A 98 -5.99 3.21 -1.87
N ARG A 99 -5.95 4.54 -1.82
CA ARG A 99 -7.10 5.41 -2.14
C ARG A 99 -7.55 5.25 -3.59
N ALA A 100 -6.61 4.98 -4.49
CA ALA A 100 -6.88 4.68 -5.90
C ALA A 100 -7.32 3.23 -6.15
N THR A 101 -7.41 2.40 -5.11
CA THR A 101 -7.81 0.99 -5.19
C THR A 101 -9.27 0.81 -4.76
N ALA A 102 -10.11 0.24 -5.61
CA ALA A 102 -11.52 -0.01 -5.30
C ALA A 102 -11.70 -1.02 -4.17
N GLY A 103 -12.75 -0.83 -3.35
CA GLY A 103 -13.04 -1.68 -2.19
C GLY A 103 -12.19 -1.35 -0.97
N VAL A 104 -11.32 -0.33 -1.05
CA VAL A 104 -10.52 0.16 0.05
C VAL A 104 -11.21 1.34 0.74
N THR A 105 -11.20 1.33 2.06
CA THR A 105 -11.59 2.43 2.92
C THR A 105 -10.63 2.54 4.09
N PHE A 106 -10.69 3.68 4.81
CA PHE A 106 -9.79 3.96 5.90
C PHE A 106 -10.57 4.37 7.13
N GLN A 107 -10.18 3.86 8.29
CA GLN A 107 -10.56 4.46 9.56
C GLN A 107 -9.60 5.60 9.88
N ALA A 108 -10.10 6.71 10.38
CA ALA A 108 -9.24 7.70 10.98
C ALA A 108 -8.75 7.11 12.32
N GLY A 109 -7.57 6.57 12.30
CA GLY A 109 -6.84 6.24 13.50
C GLY A 109 -6.23 7.50 14.11
N GLU A 110 -5.24 7.35 14.94
CA GLU A 110 -4.59 8.46 15.58
C GLU A 110 -3.85 9.38 14.64
N THR A 111 -3.44 8.86 13.51
CA THR A 111 -2.67 9.58 12.51
C THR A 111 -3.29 9.54 11.14
N GLY A 112 -4.42 8.90 11.01
CA GLY A 112 -5.05 8.67 9.71
C GLY A 112 -4.33 7.68 8.85
N GLU A 113 -3.38 6.98 9.46
CA GLU A 113 -2.65 5.97 8.78
C GLU A 113 -3.32 4.65 8.85
N GLU A 114 -3.21 4.02 7.79
CA GLU A 114 -3.05 2.59 7.60
C GLU A 114 -4.04 1.65 8.31
N ASP A 115 -5.07 2.15 8.99
CA ASP A 115 -6.21 1.30 9.29
C ASP A 115 -7.04 1.10 8.02
N VAL A 116 -6.41 0.39 7.10
CA VAL A 116 -6.93 0.03 5.79
C VAL A 116 -7.99 -1.05 5.96
N ARG A 117 -9.10 -0.90 5.22
CA ARG A 117 -10.12 -1.94 5.13
C ARG A 117 -10.30 -2.38 3.69
N LEU A 118 -10.27 -3.67 3.46
CA LEU A 118 -10.64 -4.28 2.19
C LEU A 118 -12.00 -4.95 2.32
N ARG A 119 -12.92 -4.65 1.39
CA ARG A 119 -14.31 -5.16 1.44
C ARG A 119 -15.00 -4.88 2.78
N GLY A 120 -14.55 -3.84 3.52
CA GLY A 120 -15.01 -3.48 4.86
C GLY A 120 -14.31 -4.23 6.01
N PHE A 121 -13.37 -5.13 5.76
CA PHE A 121 -12.59 -5.84 6.79
C PHE A 121 -11.25 -5.15 7.04
N SER A 122 -10.93 -4.91 8.30
CA SER A 122 -9.69 -4.24 8.74
C SER A 122 -8.46 -5.08 8.43
N LEU A 123 -7.38 -4.44 7.99
CA LEU A 123 -6.07 -5.03 7.63
C LEU A 123 -4.93 -4.52 8.51
N GLY A 124 -4.74 -3.21 8.55
CA GLY A 124 -3.48 -2.56 8.92
C GLY A 124 -2.94 -2.97 10.30
N GLN A 125 -3.78 -2.91 11.30
CA GLN A 125 -3.38 -3.27 12.67
C GLN A 125 -3.28 -4.78 12.89
N ALA A 126 -3.85 -5.56 11.99
CA ALA A 126 -3.72 -7.02 12.02
C ALA A 126 -2.39 -7.51 11.42
N GLY A 127 -1.60 -6.62 10.80
CA GLY A 127 -0.34 -6.95 10.16
C GLY A 127 -0.53 -7.60 8.79
N ASP A 128 -1.49 -7.11 8.01
CA ASP A 128 -1.85 -7.63 6.69
C ASP A 128 -1.17 -6.84 5.56
N ILE A 129 -0.17 -6.03 5.91
CA ILE A 129 0.69 -5.30 4.98
C ILE A 129 2.01 -6.03 4.89
N TYR A 130 2.47 -6.22 3.67
CA TYR A 130 3.68 -6.97 3.33
C TYR A 130 4.58 -6.13 2.44
N ARG A 131 5.87 -6.42 2.51
CA ARG A 131 6.87 -5.93 1.57
C ARG A 131 7.71 -7.10 1.08
N ASP A 132 7.74 -7.27 -0.24
CA ASP A 132 8.41 -8.39 -0.92
C ASP A 132 7.88 -9.77 -0.45
N GLY A 133 6.59 -9.86 -0.15
CA GLY A 133 5.97 -11.07 0.37
C GLY A 133 6.32 -11.45 1.80
N MET A 134 7.11 -10.61 2.50
CA MET A 134 7.43 -10.73 3.92
C MET A 134 6.55 -9.77 4.72
N ARG A 135 6.14 -10.19 5.92
CA ARG A 135 5.33 -9.35 6.81
C ARG A 135 6.08 -8.07 7.15
N ASP A 136 5.38 -6.94 7.08
CA ASP A 136 5.91 -5.64 7.41
C ASP A 136 5.33 -5.12 8.74
N ALA A 137 6.12 -4.32 9.47
CA ALA A 137 5.67 -3.79 10.75
C ALA A 137 4.59 -2.72 10.54
N PRO A 138 3.60 -2.66 11.43
CA PRO A 138 2.44 -1.80 11.21
C PRO A 138 2.60 -0.34 11.67
N LEU A 139 3.76 0.08 12.18
CA LEU A 139 3.88 1.32 12.98
C LEU A 139 4.40 2.55 12.22
N TYR A 140 4.70 2.49 10.94
CA TYR A 140 5.32 3.59 10.23
C TYR A 140 4.54 3.98 8.98
N GLU A 141 4.71 5.21 8.52
CA GLU A 141 4.21 5.68 7.23
C GLU A 141 5.10 5.17 6.10
N ARG A 142 4.51 4.85 4.96
CA ARG A 142 5.20 4.27 3.81
C ARG A 142 5.20 5.21 2.61
N ASP A 143 6.30 5.21 1.89
CA ASP A 143 6.46 5.95 0.65
C ASP A 143 6.71 4.99 -0.52
N THR A 144 6.37 5.40 -1.73
CA THR A 144 6.48 4.56 -2.93
C THR A 144 7.82 4.69 -3.67
N PHE A 145 8.79 5.45 -3.14
CA PHE A 145 10.05 5.75 -3.84
C PHE A 145 10.84 4.52 -4.27
N ASN A 146 10.73 3.43 -3.54
CA ASN A 146 11.40 2.15 -3.81
C ASN A 146 10.43 1.06 -4.29
N ASP A 147 9.20 1.40 -4.67
CA ASP A 147 8.21 0.41 -5.08
C ASP A 147 8.22 0.24 -6.60
N ASP A 148 8.38 -0.99 -7.04
CA ASP A 148 8.14 -1.41 -8.43
C ASP A 148 6.63 -1.47 -8.70
N ARG A 149 5.88 -1.98 -7.74
CA ARG A 149 4.42 -2.09 -7.79
C ARG A 149 3.83 -2.33 -6.42
N VAL A 150 2.53 -2.12 -6.32
CA VAL A 150 1.74 -2.52 -5.16
C VAL A 150 0.67 -3.53 -5.60
N GLU A 151 0.66 -4.68 -4.95
CA GLU A 151 -0.24 -5.78 -5.24
C GLU A 151 -1.29 -5.90 -4.13
N VAL A 152 -2.55 -6.03 -4.50
CA VAL A 152 -3.66 -6.17 -3.56
C VAL A 152 -4.42 -7.44 -3.87
N ILE A 153 -4.33 -8.43 -2.99
CA ILE A 153 -5.18 -9.62 -3.04
C ILE A 153 -6.34 -9.45 -2.07
N LYS A 154 -7.55 -9.68 -2.51
CA LYS A 154 -8.76 -9.46 -1.72
C LYS A 154 -9.38 -10.78 -1.28
N GLY A 155 -9.95 -10.81 -0.07
CA GLY A 155 -10.48 -12.03 0.53
C GLY A 155 -9.45 -12.80 1.34
N SER A 156 -9.71 -14.06 1.68
CA SER A 156 -8.85 -14.86 2.55
C SER A 156 -7.51 -15.20 1.90
N ALA A 157 -6.40 -14.93 2.59
CA ALA A 157 -5.04 -15.15 2.07
C ALA A 157 -4.07 -15.80 3.09
N SER A 158 -4.54 -16.25 4.27
CA SER A 158 -3.66 -16.85 5.29
C SER A 158 -2.93 -18.11 4.83
N MET A 159 -3.44 -18.84 3.84
CA MET A 159 -2.73 -20.01 3.30
C MET A 159 -1.35 -19.62 2.74
N LEU A 160 -1.21 -18.43 2.15
CA LEU A 160 0.06 -17.93 1.62
C LEU A 160 0.84 -17.10 2.64
N PHE A 161 0.14 -16.36 3.51
CA PHE A 161 0.72 -15.29 4.32
C PHE A 161 0.64 -15.53 5.83
N GLY A 162 -0.07 -16.56 6.28
CA GLY A 162 -0.22 -16.89 7.70
C GLY A 162 -1.13 -15.92 8.46
N LYS A 163 -0.77 -15.65 9.71
CA LYS A 163 -1.47 -14.77 10.63
C LYS A 163 -1.83 -13.43 9.99
N GLY A 164 -3.07 -12.99 10.14
CA GLY A 164 -3.63 -11.82 9.47
C GLY A 164 -4.45 -12.20 8.25
N SER A 165 -4.49 -11.34 7.23
CA SER A 165 -5.06 -11.67 5.91
C SER A 165 -6.57 -12.00 5.91
N THR A 166 -7.32 -11.56 6.94
CA THR A 166 -8.75 -11.87 7.05
C THR A 166 -9.64 -11.07 6.07
N GLY A 167 -9.15 -9.93 5.59
CA GLY A 167 -9.80 -9.11 4.56
C GLY A 167 -9.08 -9.16 3.22
N GLY A 168 -7.82 -9.58 3.23
CA GLY A 168 -6.90 -9.60 2.10
C GLY A 168 -5.48 -9.27 2.52
N VAL A 169 -4.64 -8.97 1.55
CA VAL A 169 -3.23 -8.61 1.73
C VAL A 169 -2.89 -7.47 0.79
N VAL A 170 -2.08 -6.53 1.26
CA VAL A 170 -1.40 -5.54 0.43
C VAL A 170 0.09 -5.81 0.49
N ASN A 171 0.72 -5.99 -0.68
CA ASN A 171 2.13 -6.28 -0.81
C ASN A 171 2.82 -5.19 -1.65
N GLN A 172 3.74 -4.45 -1.03
CA GLN A 172 4.65 -3.57 -1.75
C GLN A 172 5.82 -4.39 -2.28
N VAL A 173 6.09 -4.31 -3.57
CA VAL A 173 7.21 -5.01 -4.21
C VAL A 173 8.31 -4.00 -4.48
N SER A 174 9.48 -4.24 -3.90
CA SER A 174 10.64 -3.36 -4.03
C SER A 174 11.31 -3.48 -5.38
N LYS A 175 11.81 -2.36 -5.89
CA LYS A 175 12.67 -2.31 -7.08
C LYS A 175 13.91 -3.16 -6.88
N GLN A 176 14.23 -4.01 -7.87
CA GLN A 176 15.37 -4.91 -7.83
C GLN A 176 16.45 -4.49 -8.84
N PRO A 177 17.75 -4.75 -8.57
CA PRO A 177 18.82 -4.60 -9.55
C PRO A 177 18.65 -5.53 -10.76
N PHE A 178 19.03 -5.06 -11.95
CA PHE A 178 18.97 -5.79 -13.21
C PHE A 178 20.20 -5.52 -14.07
N LEU A 179 20.49 -6.41 -15.05
CA LEU A 179 21.71 -6.38 -15.86
C LEU A 179 21.61 -5.36 -17.00
N LEU A 180 21.57 -4.07 -16.64
CA LEU A 180 21.60 -2.94 -17.57
C LEU A 180 21.98 -1.68 -16.79
N ASN A 181 22.75 -0.78 -17.39
CA ASN A 181 22.93 0.57 -16.84
C ASN A 181 21.70 1.42 -17.21
N GLN A 182 20.99 1.90 -16.20
CA GLN A 182 19.83 2.76 -16.40
C GLN A 182 19.63 3.63 -15.17
N HIS A 183 19.60 4.93 -15.37
CA HIS A 183 19.48 5.90 -14.30
C HIS A 183 18.32 6.84 -14.55
N GLU A 184 17.63 7.18 -13.48
CA GLU A 184 16.50 8.10 -13.49
C GLU A 184 16.64 9.08 -12.32
N ALA A 185 16.46 10.37 -12.60
CA ALA A 185 16.34 11.38 -11.56
C ALA A 185 15.10 12.22 -11.84
N SER A 186 14.39 12.62 -10.78
CA SER A 186 13.28 13.56 -10.91
C SER A 186 13.23 14.56 -9.79
N ALA A 187 12.79 15.79 -10.12
CA ALA A 187 12.54 16.86 -9.18
C ALA A 187 11.11 17.38 -9.36
N THR A 188 10.39 17.50 -8.26
CA THR A 188 9.00 17.97 -8.24
C THR A 188 8.86 19.18 -7.35
N LEU A 189 8.13 20.19 -7.82
CA LEU A 189 7.65 21.31 -7.04
C LEU A 189 6.13 21.29 -7.00
N GLY A 190 5.53 21.62 -5.86
CA GLY A 190 4.09 21.50 -5.72
C GLY A 190 3.46 22.44 -4.71
N SER A 191 2.14 22.38 -4.68
CA SER A 191 1.30 23.12 -3.73
C SER A 191 1.68 22.78 -2.29
N GLY A 192 1.49 23.74 -1.36
CA GLY A 192 1.87 23.59 0.05
C GLY A 192 3.40 23.63 0.28
N GLY A 193 4.14 24.32 -0.61
CA GLY A 193 5.58 24.44 -0.51
C GLY A 193 6.33 23.13 -0.78
N MET A 194 5.70 22.16 -1.43
CA MET A 194 6.26 20.82 -1.65
C MET A 194 7.45 20.87 -2.60
N LYS A 195 8.51 20.19 -2.19
CA LYS A 195 9.73 19.90 -2.95
C LYS A 195 10.03 18.42 -2.77
N ARG A 196 10.20 17.69 -3.87
CA ARG A 196 10.50 16.27 -3.83
C ARG A 196 11.56 15.92 -4.88
N VAL A 197 12.57 15.19 -4.48
CA VAL A 197 13.63 14.70 -5.35
C VAL A 197 13.68 13.18 -5.22
N LEU A 198 13.73 12.48 -6.35
CA LEU A 198 13.90 11.04 -6.43
C LEU A 198 15.10 10.70 -7.29
N GLY A 199 15.84 9.66 -6.89
CA GLY A 199 16.86 9.00 -7.68
C GLY A 199 16.63 7.51 -7.75
N ASP A 200 16.77 6.93 -8.94
CA ASP A 200 16.70 5.49 -9.20
C ASP A 200 17.86 5.13 -10.13
N PHE A 201 18.94 4.66 -9.55
CA PHE A 201 20.20 4.41 -10.25
C PHE A 201 20.48 2.91 -10.26
N ASN A 202 20.55 2.31 -11.43
CA ASN A 202 20.90 0.91 -11.62
C ASN A 202 22.19 0.78 -12.43
N TRP A 203 23.19 0.16 -11.85
CA TRP A 203 24.48 -0.13 -12.46
C TRP A 203 24.65 -1.63 -12.63
N GLN A 204 24.95 -2.06 -13.83
CA GLN A 204 25.48 -3.39 -14.04
C GLN A 204 26.97 -3.36 -13.63
N THR A 205 27.33 -4.11 -12.58
CA THR A 205 28.67 -4.11 -11.99
C THR A 205 29.52 -5.31 -12.41
N GLY A 206 28.90 -6.29 -13.09
CA GLY A 206 29.55 -7.47 -13.61
C GLY A 206 28.70 -8.15 -14.67
N GLN A 207 29.13 -9.30 -15.18
CA GLN A 207 28.34 -10.06 -16.17
C GLN A 207 27.00 -10.53 -15.61
N ASP A 208 26.98 -10.86 -14.33
CA ASP A 208 25.83 -11.39 -13.59
C ASP A 208 25.57 -10.62 -12.28
N ALA A 209 26.06 -9.38 -12.18
CA ALA A 209 25.95 -8.58 -10.97
C ALA A 209 25.46 -7.17 -11.27
N ALA A 210 24.62 -6.63 -10.39
CA ALA A 210 24.10 -5.27 -10.50
C ALA A 210 23.85 -4.65 -9.11
N LEU A 211 24.01 -3.34 -9.04
CA LEU A 211 23.68 -2.49 -7.89
C LEU A 211 22.53 -1.56 -8.29
N ARG A 212 21.49 -1.45 -7.47
CA ARG A 212 20.46 -0.43 -7.62
C ARG A 212 20.36 0.40 -6.36
N LEU A 213 20.30 1.71 -6.52
CA LEU A 213 20.17 2.68 -5.44
C LEU A 213 18.94 3.54 -5.68
N ASN A 214 17.99 3.50 -4.75
CA ASN A 214 16.84 4.40 -4.74
C ASN A 214 17.01 5.43 -3.63
N LEU A 215 16.73 6.71 -3.96
CA LEU A 215 16.88 7.85 -3.06
C LEU A 215 15.59 8.66 -3.03
N LEU A 216 15.28 9.21 -1.87
CA LEU A 216 14.15 10.10 -1.63
C LEU A 216 14.60 11.28 -0.77
N GLY A 217 14.30 12.50 -1.23
CA GLY A 217 14.24 13.70 -0.42
C GLY A 217 12.89 14.38 -0.64
N HIS A 218 12.16 14.69 0.42
CA HIS A 218 10.87 15.37 0.36
C HIS A 218 10.75 16.38 1.48
N ASP A 219 10.23 17.57 1.18
CA ASP A 219 9.89 18.60 2.16
C ASP A 219 8.65 19.32 1.69
N ALA A 220 7.64 19.44 2.57
CA ALA A 220 6.39 20.13 2.29
C ALA A 220 5.87 20.80 3.57
N ASP A 221 5.59 22.09 3.51
CA ASP A 221 4.94 22.81 4.61
C ASP A 221 3.47 22.40 4.79
N ASN A 222 2.78 22.04 3.70
CA ASN A 222 1.37 21.64 3.71
C ASN A 222 0.48 22.55 4.54
N TRP A 223 0.70 23.86 4.45
CA TRP A 223 -0.01 24.89 5.19
C TRP A 223 0.00 24.71 6.72
N GLY A 224 1.11 24.19 7.26
CA GLY A 224 1.33 23.95 8.68
C GLY A 224 1.33 22.48 9.09
N ALA A 225 0.74 21.58 8.33
CA ALA A 225 0.87 20.12 8.50
C ALA A 225 2.13 19.61 7.81
N ARG A 226 3.30 20.13 8.22
CA ARG A 226 4.60 19.87 7.62
C ARG A 226 4.89 18.37 7.50
N GLN A 227 5.56 17.98 6.43
CA GLN A 227 6.10 16.64 6.25
C GLN A 227 7.47 16.71 5.56
N ARG A 228 8.46 16.09 6.18
CA ARG A 228 9.78 15.90 5.62
C ARG A 228 10.08 14.40 5.58
N LYS A 229 10.64 13.93 4.46
CA LYS A 229 11.02 12.53 4.30
C LYS A 229 12.42 12.41 3.73
N ILE A 230 13.18 11.46 4.23
CA ILE A 230 14.46 11.02 3.69
C ILE A 230 14.40 9.52 3.53
N GLY A 231 14.73 9.02 2.35
CA GLY A 231 14.73 7.60 2.06
C GLY A 231 15.98 7.17 1.29
N VAL A 232 16.50 5.99 1.64
CA VAL A 232 17.61 5.36 0.93
C VAL A 232 17.40 3.85 0.89
N ALA A 233 17.53 3.26 -0.31
CA ALA A 233 17.34 1.83 -0.51
C ALA A 233 18.34 1.28 -1.54
N PRO A 234 19.59 0.98 -1.14
CA PRO A 234 20.54 0.25 -1.94
C PRO A 234 20.24 -1.26 -1.92
N THR A 235 20.35 -1.90 -3.06
CA THR A 235 20.30 -3.35 -3.20
C THR A 235 21.39 -3.80 -4.16
N PHE A 236 22.16 -4.81 -3.79
CA PHE A 236 23.15 -5.45 -4.63
C PHE A 236 22.75 -6.90 -4.89
N ARG A 237 22.80 -7.33 -6.14
CA ARG A 237 22.52 -8.71 -6.57
C ARG A 237 23.69 -9.22 -7.38
N TRP A 238 24.04 -10.50 -7.19
CA TRP A 238 25.05 -11.18 -7.99
C TRP A 238 24.63 -12.63 -8.24
N GLY A 239 25.22 -13.25 -9.28
CA GLY A 239 24.76 -14.52 -9.80
C GLY A 239 23.40 -14.41 -10.49
N ILE A 240 23.02 -13.24 -10.99
CA ILE A 240 21.71 -13.00 -11.62
C ILE A 240 21.53 -13.94 -12.81
N GLY A 241 20.46 -14.75 -12.77
CA GLY A 241 20.17 -15.74 -13.80
C GLY A 241 20.99 -17.02 -13.73
N THR A 242 21.96 -17.12 -12.82
CA THR A 242 22.76 -18.35 -12.62
C THR A 242 22.06 -19.32 -11.66
N ARG A 243 22.70 -20.44 -11.37
CA ARG A 243 22.19 -21.47 -10.44
C ARG A 243 21.97 -20.94 -9.03
N ASP A 244 22.90 -20.13 -8.54
CA ASP A 244 22.85 -19.51 -7.23
C ASP A 244 22.90 -17.99 -7.39
N GLU A 245 21.82 -17.34 -7.04
CA GLU A 245 21.67 -15.88 -7.06
C GLU A 245 21.54 -15.36 -5.64
N PHE A 246 22.32 -14.35 -5.31
CA PHE A 246 22.34 -13.75 -3.99
C PHE A 246 21.95 -12.27 -4.07
N SER A 247 21.39 -11.76 -2.98
CA SER A 247 21.08 -10.35 -2.82
C SER A 247 21.35 -9.87 -1.40
N VAL A 248 21.76 -8.63 -1.28
CA VAL A 248 21.81 -7.89 -0.03
C VAL A 248 21.18 -6.52 -0.26
N GLY A 249 20.18 -6.20 0.53
CA GLY A 249 19.48 -4.92 0.48
C GLY A 249 19.43 -4.25 1.84
N PHE A 250 19.46 -2.94 1.82
CA PHE A 250 19.22 -2.09 2.96
C PHE A 250 18.10 -1.11 2.63
N TYR A 251 17.27 -0.80 3.59
CA TYR A 251 16.20 0.17 3.46
C TYR A 251 16.17 1.06 4.70
N HIS A 252 16.13 2.36 4.46
CA HIS A 252 15.89 3.34 5.50
C HIS A 252 14.90 4.39 5.00
N LEU A 253 13.88 4.65 5.77
CA LEU A 253 12.93 5.74 5.55
C LEU A 253 12.71 6.43 6.89
N ASP A 254 12.96 7.71 6.92
CA ASP A 254 12.71 8.60 8.05
C ASP A 254 11.68 9.66 7.64
N ILE A 255 10.66 9.86 8.46
CA ILE A 255 9.59 10.82 8.24
C ILE A 255 9.42 11.65 9.50
N ASP A 256 9.71 12.95 9.38
CA ASP A 256 9.40 13.99 10.38
C ASP A 256 8.15 14.73 9.89
N GLY A 257 7.04 14.54 10.60
CA GLY A 257 5.74 15.04 10.20
C GLY A 257 5.02 15.82 11.30
N ARG A 258 4.09 16.66 10.87
CA ARG A 258 3.11 17.29 11.75
C ARG A 258 1.71 16.90 11.27
N PRO A 259 1.02 16.02 11.99
CA PRO A 259 -0.23 15.46 11.52
C PRO A 259 -1.36 16.49 11.56
N ASN A 260 -2.14 16.61 10.47
CA ASN A 260 -3.40 17.35 10.49
C ASN A 260 -4.48 16.48 11.14
N TYR A 261 -4.59 16.58 12.46
CA TYR A 261 -5.28 15.61 13.29
C TYR A 261 -6.69 16.07 13.66
N ALA A 262 -7.70 15.27 13.29
CA ALA A 262 -9.07 15.35 13.76
C ALA A 262 -9.80 16.67 13.45
N HIS A 263 -10.41 16.79 12.27
CA HIS A 263 -11.39 17.84 12.04
C HIS A 263 -12.76 17.45 12.64
N PRO A 264 -13.37 18.28 13.49
CA PRO A 264 -14.69 18.00 14.02
C PRO A 264 -15.73 18.03 12.90
N TRP A 265 -16.79 17.27 13.03
CA TRP A 265 -17.91 17.29 12.11
C TRP A 265 -19.16 17.93 12.71
N ILE A 266 -20.09 18.32 11.84
CA ILE A 266 -21.46 18.63 12.20
C ILE A 266 -22.38 17.52 11.70
N ILE A 267 -23.39 17.21 12.49
CA ILE A 267 -24.38 16.18 12.16
C ILE A 267 -25.67 16.88 11.78
N GLY A 268 -26.14 16.70 10.55
CA GLY A 268 -27.45 17.14 10.11
C GLY A 268 -28.60 16.37 10.79
N ALA A 269 -29.78 16.92 10.73
CA ALA A 269 -30.98 16.30 11.31
C ALA A 269 -31.27 14.89 10.75
N ASP A 270 -30.81 14.61 9.53
CA ASP A 270 -30.92 13.30 8.87
C ASP A 270 -29.79 12.32 9.21
N GLY A 271 -28.92 12.65 10.16
CA GLY A 271 -27.73 11.88 10.53
C GLY A 271 -26.56 12.02 9.54
N THR A 272 -26.63 12.94 8.58
CA THR A 272 -25.52 13.18 7.66
C THR A 272 -24.38 13.92 8.36
N ILE A 273 -23.18 13.38 8.23
CA ILE A 273 -21.95 14.02 8.68
C ILE A 273 -21.52 15.04 7.62
N HIS A 274 -21.33 16.29 8.05
CA HIS A 274 -20.84 17.36 7.22
C HIS A 274 -19.39 17.68 7.58
N PRO A 275 -18.44 17.59 6.63
CA PRO A 275 -17.12 18.17 6.78
C PRO A 275 -17.20 19.67 7.02
N THR A 276 -16.41 20.21 7.94
CA THR A 276 -16.56 21.58 8.46
C THR A 276 -15.44 22.52 8.03
N LEU A 277 -14.19 22.11 8.23
CA LEU A 277 -13.03 22.98 8.04
C LEU A 277 -12.35 22.69 6.69
N PRO A 278 -11.80 23.72 6.01
CA PRO A 278 -11.01 23.52 4.81
C PRO A 278 -9.89 22.51 5.03
N ALA A 279 -9.65 21.65 4.03
CA ALA A 279 -8.65 20.56 4.12
C ALA A 279 -7.22 21.05 4.39
N LYS A 280 -6.90 22.28 3.98
CA LYS A 280 -5.59 22.92 4.18
C LYS A 280 -5.43 23.58 5.55
N ASN A 281 -6.49 23.66 6.39
CA ASN A 281 -6.38 24.31 7.68
C ASN A 281 -5.73 23.38 8.70
N PHE A 282 -4.62 23.81 9.26
CA PHE A 282 -3.96 23.18 10.39
C PHE A 282 -4.26 23.97 11.67
N HIS A 283 -4.86 23.31 12.65
CA HIS A 283 -5.21 23.93 13.94
C HIS A 283 -4.51 23.28 15.14
N GLY A 284 -3.57 22.36 14.88
CA GLY A 284 -2.76 21.74 15.91
C GLY A 284 -1.76 22.71 16.56
N LEU A 285 -0.93 22.21 17.46
CA LEU A 285 0.17 22.94 18.07
C LEU A 285 1.41 22.93 17.18
N LYS A 286 2.25 23.95 17.30
CA LYS A 286 3.51 24.07 16.57
C LYS A 286 4.45 22.87 16.81
N ASN A 287 4.40 22.29 18.00
CA ASN A 287 5.19 21.13 18.39
C ASN A 287 4.46 19.78 18.26
N ASP A 288 3.28 19.75 17.65
CA ASP A 288 2.71 18.50 17.19
C ASP A 288 3.68 17.81 16.23
N HIS A 289 3.87 16.51 16.38
CA HIS A 289 4.72 15.73 15.50
C HIS A 289 4.20 14.30 15.35
N LEU A 290 4.56 13.71 14.25
CA LEU A 290 4.48 12.29 13.97
C LEU A 290 5.79 11.91 13.28
N ASP A 291 6.72 11.47 14.07
CA ASP A 291 8.02 11.02 13.61
C ASP A 291 7.97 9.49 13.48
N THR A 292 8.27 8.98 12.31
CA THR A 292 8.31 7.54 12.06
C THR A 292 9.57 7.16 11.31
N SER A 293 10.15 6.03 11.65
CA SER A 293 11.26 5.47 10.89
C SER A 293 11.10 3.97 10.66
N ALA A 294 11.63 3.52 9.53
CA ALA A 294 11.79 2.13 9.19
C ALA A 294 13.21 1.87 8.69
N THR A 295 13.94 1.01 9.39
CA THR A 295 15.31 0.64 9.02
C THR A 295 15.43 -0.88 9.03
N TYR A 296 15.74 -1.51 7.89
CA TYR A 296 15.94 -2.95 7.83
C TYR A 296 16.98 -3.35 6.79
N ALA A 297 17.58 -4.51 7.00
CA ALA A 297 18.41 -5.20 6.04
C ALA A 297 17.73 -6.51 5.60
N THR A 298 17.91 -6.88 4.35
CA THR A 298 17.39 -8.13 3.79
C THR A 298 18.52 -8.87 3.06
N LEU A 299 18.70 -10.14 3.40
CA LEU A 299 19.56 -11.07 2.66
C LEU A 299 18.67 -12.01 1.87
N GLY A 300 19.00 -12.26 0.62
CA GLY A 300 18.28 -13.17 -0.27
C GLY A 300 19.21 -14.16 -0.93
N HIS A 301 18.73 -15.39 -1.12
CA HIS A 301 19.36 -16.44 -1.91
C HIS A 301 18.30 -17.17 -2.72
N VAL A 302 18.53 -17.27 -4.01
CA VAL A 302 17.72 -18.06 -4.93
C VAL A 302 18.59 -19.18 -5.47
N ARG A 303 18.18 -20.43 -5.21
CA ARG A 303 18.81 -21.65 -5.72
C ARG A 303 17.93 -22.26 -6.79
N ARG A 304 18.41 -22.31 -8.02
CA ARG A 304 17.77 -23.04 -9.12
C ARG A 304 18.27 -24.47 -9.16
N LEU A 305 17.33 -25.42 -9.12
CA LEU A 305 17.61 -26.85 -9.07
C LEU A 305 17.58 -27.46 -10.47
N ASP A 306 18.37 -28.53 -10.68
CA ASP A 306 18.49 -29.16 -11.99
C ASP A 306 17.16 -29.70 -12.54
N GLY A 307 16.18 -29.99 -11.69
CA GLY A 307 14.81 -30.39 -12.04
C GLY A 307 13.84 -29.27 -12.32
N GLY A 308 14.32 -28.01 -12.56
CA GLY A 308 13.48 -26.83 -12.83
C GLY A 308 12.87 -26.18 -11.59
N GLY A 309 13.12 -26.71 -10.40
CA GLY A 309 12.66 -26.13 -9.14
C GLY A 309 13.50 -24.92 -8.70
N GLU A 310 12.88 -24.02 -7.95
CA GLU A 310 13.55 -22.88 -7.35
C GLU A 310 13.28 -22.84 -5.84
N LEU A 311 14.35 -22.63 -5.06
CA LEU A 311 14.28 -22.37 -3.63
C LEU A 311 14.72 -20.94 -3.36
N LYS A 312 13.80 -20.10 -2.87
CA LYS A 312 14.02 -18.70 -2.55
C LYS A 312 14.01 -18.50 -1.04
N THR A 313 15.16 -18.20 -0.46
CA THR A 313 15.31 -17.96 0.98
C THR A 313 15.63 -16.51 1.24
N ARG A 314 14.95 -15.88 2.20
CA ARG A 314 15.15 -14.49 2.60
C ARG A 314 15.19 -14.35 4.11
N LEU A 315 16.14 -13.57 4.59
CA LEU A 315 16.25 -13.16 5.99
C LEU A 315 16.15 -11.63 6.05
N ARG A 316 15.20 -11.12 6.84
CA ARG A 316 15.08 -9.68 7.11
C ARG A 316 15.19 -9.43 8.61
N ALA A 317 15.97 -8.42 8.98
CA ALA A 317 16.02 -7.89 10.33
C ALA A 317 15.82 -6.37 10.26
N GLY A 318 14.94 -5.85 11.10
CA GLY A 318 14.59 -4.42 11.05
C GLY A 318 14.05 -3.86 12.32
N ARG A 319 14.17 -2.54 12.43
CA ARG A 319 13.64 -1.69 13.49
C ARG A 319 12.69 -0.67 12.92
N TYR A 320 11.55 -0.51 13.57
CA TYR A 320 10.50 0.42 13.21
C TYR A 320 10.14 1.26 14.42
N GLU A 321 10.10 2.57 14.25
CA GLU A 321 9.90 3.52 15.34
C GLU A 321 8.78 4.49 15.02
N ARG A 322 8.12 4.97 16.07
CA ARG A 322 7.08 5.96 16.00
C ARG A 322 7.05 6.81 17.24
N ASP A 323 7.01 8.12 17.06
CA ASP A 323 6.74 9.11 18.11
C ASP A 323 5.62 10.05 17.63
N LEU A 324 4.47 9.97 18.26
CA LEU A 324 3.31 10.82 18.01
C LEU A 324 3.04 11.70 19.21
N LEU A 325 2.99 12.98 18.96
CA LEU A 325 2.38 13.96 19.82
C LEU A 325 1.44 14.81 18.98
N GLY A 326 0.15 14.77 19.25
CA GLY A 326 -0.85 15.49 18.48
C GLY A 326 -1.85 16.18 19.36
N SER A 327 -2.43 17.26 18.86
CA SER A 327 -3.44 18.03 19.53
C SER A 327 -4.76 18.02 18.74
N PRO A 328 -5.52 16.88 18.76
CA PRO A 328 -6.82 16.81 18.10
C PRO A 328 -7.73 17.92 18.53
N ILE A 329 -8.43 18.52 17.57
CA ILE A 329 -9.31 19.67 17.78
C ILE A 329 -10.77 19.24 17.90
N GLY A 330 -11.53 20.07 18.59
CA GLY A 330 -12.98 19.98 18.71
C GLY A 330 -13.61 21.34 18.87
N PHE A 331 -14.91 21.46 18.64
CA PHE A 331 -15.62 22.69 18.96
C PHE A 331 -15.67 22.92 20.46
N ALA A 332 -15.47 24.16 20.87
CA ALA A 332 -15.50 24.52 22.29
C ALA A 332 -16.93 24.41 22.86
N GLN A 333 -17.00 23.89 24.10
CA GLN A 333 -18.25 23.85 24.87
C GLN A 333 -18.46 25.16 25.64
N PRO A 334 -19.66 25.48 26.06
CA PRO A 334 -20.89 24.69 26.02
C PRO A 334 -21.77 24.91 24.76
N ARG A 335 -21.34 25.67 23.78
CA ARG A 335 -22.13 26.00 22.58
C ARG A 335 -21.41 25.61 21.29
N PRO A 336 -21.28 24.30 20.99
CA PRO A 336 -20.75 23.89 19.70
C PRO A 336 -21.72 24.29 18.57
N PRO A 337 -21.22 24.61 17.36
CA PRO A 337 -22.06 24.80 16.19
C PRO A 337 -22.91 23.56 15.90
N THR A 338 -24.17 23.75 15.52
CA THR A 338 -25.12 22.70 15.20
C THR A 338 -25.39 22.57 13.69
N VAL A 339 -25.14 23.64 12.95
CA VAL A 339 -25.23 23.68 11.49
C VAL A 339 -24.02 24.38 10.89
N LEU A 340 -23.77 24.17 9.61
CA LEU A 340 -22.58 24.73 8.94
C LEU A 340 -22.56 26.27 8.93
N SER A 341 -23.73 26.91 8.85
CA SER A 341 -23.86 28.36 8.88
C SER A 341 -23.42 29.00 10.20
N ASP A 342 -23.38 28.24 11.30
CA ASP A 342 -22.94 28.71 12.61
C ASP A 342 -21.43 28.81 12.72
N ILE A 343 -20.69 28.21 11.77
CA ILE A 343 -19.23 28.22 11.74
C ILE A 343 -18.77 29.53 11.11
N THR A 344 -18.11 30.35 11.91
CA THR A 344 -17.49 31.60 11.51
C THR A 344 -16.01 31.61 11.88
N ASP A 345 -15.27 32.59 11.42
CA ASP A 345 -13.85 32.73 11.78
C ASP A 345 -13.64 32.88 13.29
N THR A 346 -14.63 33.35 14.03
CA THR A 346 -14.57 33.48 15.50
C THR A 346 -15.03 32.23 16.24
N THR A 347 -15.49 31.18 15.56
CA THR A 347 -15.89 29.92 16.19
C THR A 347 -14.73 29.32 16.95
N ALA A 348 -14.88 29.14 18.27
CA ALA A 348 -13.83 28.68 19.14
C ALA A 348 -13.59 27.17 19.02
N LEU A 349 -12.32 26.82 19.00
CA LEU A 349 -11.84 25.43 18.98
C LEU A 349 -11.02 25.13 20.22
N THR A 350 -11.18 23.93 20.75
CA THR A 350 -10.35 23.36 21.81
C THR A 350 -9.35 22.38 21.25
N ARG A 351 -8.22 22.23 21.92
CA ARG A 351 -7.20 21.19 21.65
C ARG A 351 -7.16 20.19 22.79
N ARG A 352 -6.93 18.91 22.46
CA ARG A 352 -6.76 17.82 23.42
C ARG A 352 -5.41 17.18 23.20
N SER A 353 -4.76 16.72 24.24
CA SER A 353 -3.47 16.04 24.12
C SER A 353 -3.65 14.58 23.71
N LYS A 354 -2.81 14.13 22.77
CA LYS A 354 -2.68 12.75 22.37
C LYS A 354 -1.22 12.42 22.12
N GLY A 355 -0.66 11.50 22.89
CA GLY A 355 0.74 11.09 22.72
C GLY A 355 0.90 9.59 22.69
N ARG A 356 1.76 9.08 21.81
CA ARG A 356 2.10 7.68 21.69
C ARG A 356 3.50 7.50 21.15
N ILE A 357 4.27 6.70 21.84
CA ILE A 357 5.62 6.34 21.41
C ILE A 357 5.77 4.83 21.39
N GLY A 358 6.47 4.29 20.41
CA GLY A 358 6.69 2.87 20.29
C GLY A 358 7.83 2.50 19.35
N GLN A 359 8.31 1.29 19.53
CA GLN A 359 9.34 0.66 18.68
C GLN A 359 8.97 -0.80 18.49
N SER A 360 9.24 -1.33 17.31
CA SER A 360 9.13 -2.76 16.99
C SER A 360 10.42 -3.22 16.32
N ASP A 361 11.04 -4.26 16.88
CA ASP A 361 12.17 -4.97 16.30
C ASP A 361 11.66 -6.30 15.76
N VAL A 362 12.00 -6.61 14.50
CA VAL A 362 11.47 -7.77 13.77
C VAL A 362 12.62 -8.54 13.15
N VAL A 363 12.59 -9.86 13.28
CA VAL A 363 13.44 -10.77 12.49
C VAL A 363 12.52 -11.77 11.80
N MET A 364 12.69 -11.91 10.49
CA MET A 364 11.90 -12.86 9.69
C MET A 364 12.79 -13.67 8.77
N LEU A 365 12.66 -14.98 8.83
CA LEU A 365 13.23 -15.95 7.88
C LEU A 365 12.08 -16.56 7.09
N GLN A 366 12.20 -16.56 5.77
CA GLN A 366 11.24 -17.19 4.86
C GLN A 366 11.98 -17.98 3.79
N SER A 367 11.54 -19.23 3.55
CA SER A 367 12.10 -20.08 2.49
C SER A 367 10.94 -20.69 1.72
N ASP A 368 10.86 -20.36 0.44
CA ASP A 368 9.78 -20.73 -0.47
C ASP A 368 10.37 -21.61 -1.59
N TYR A 369 9.81 -22.79 -1.79
CA TYR A 369 10.13 -23.69 -2.89
C TYR A 369 9.02 -23.64 -3.94
N SER A 370 9.37 -23.55 -5.20
CA SER A 370 8.46 -23.67 -6.33
C SER A 370 9.02 -24.61 -7.39
N ASN A 371 8.17 -25.41 -8.00
CA ASN A 371 8.55 -26.29 -9.11
C ASN A 371 7.34 -26.65 -9.98
N SER A 372 7.61 -26.89 -11.26
CA SER A 372 6.62 -27.44 -12.19
C SER A 372 7.16 -28.77 -12.74
N PHE A 373 6.41 -29.85 -12.57
CA PHE A 373 6.80 -31.19 -12.96
C PHE A 373 5.58 -32.02 -13.42
N GLU A 374 5.83 -33.17 -14.00
CA GLU A 374 4.79 -34.13 -14.37
C GLU A 374 4.80 -35.32 -13.42
N LEU A 375 3.63 -35.69 -12.91
CA LEU A 375 3.41 -36.85 -12.08
C LEU A 375 2.07 -37.50 -12.43
N GLY A 376 2.07 -38.82 -12.67
CA GLY A 376 0.87 -39.56 -13.05
C GLY A 376 0.23 -39.08 -14.35
N GLY A 377 1.04 -38.59 -15.32
CA GLY A 377 0.59 -38.03 -16.59
C GLY A 377 -0.14 -36.66 -16.46
N ARG A 378 0.06 -35.97 -15.34
CA ARG A 378 -0.52 -34.63 -15.08
C ARG A 378 0.58 -33.64 -14.76
N LYS A 379 0.38 -32.39 -15.19
CA LYS A 379 1.26 -31.28 -14.85
C LYS A 379 0.89 -30.75 -13.46
N HIS A 380 1.90 -30.58 -12.63
CA HIS A 380 1.84 -30.04 -11.29
C HIS A 380 2.63 -28.74 -11.24
N ALA A 381 2.08 -27.71 -10.57
CA ALA A 381 2.82 -26.51 -10.18
C ALA A 381 2.76 -26.41 -8.64
N LEU A 382 3.82 -26.91 -8.02
CA LEU A 382 3.94 -26.99 -6.56
C LEU A 382 4.62 -25.74 -6.01
N ILE A 383 4.05 -25.23 -4.93
CA ILE A 383 4.62 -24.16 -4.10
C ILE A 383 4.55 -24.65 -2.66
N GLY A 384 5.64 -24.51 -1.92
CA GLY A 384 5.66 -24.83 -0.50
C GLY A 384 6.75 -24.06 0.21
N GLY A 385 6.60 -23.88 1.51
CA GLY A 385 7.61 -23.15 2.24
C GLY A 385 7.40 -23.14 3.73
N VAL A 386 8.36 -22.51 4.39
CA VAL A 386 8.38 -22.28 5.83
C VAL A 386 8.73 -20.82 6.10
N ASP A 387 8.14 -20.26 7.13
CA ASP A 387 8.51 -18.95 7.63
C ASP A 387 8.56 -18.92 9.16
N VAL A 388 9.49 -18.11 9.67
CA VAL A 388 9.64 -17.80 11.08
C VAL A 388 9.62 -16.30 11.22
N TYR A 389 8.76 -15.77 12.07
CA TYR A 389 8.63 -14.36 12.38
C TYR A 389 8.77 -14.17 13.89
N ASP A 390 9.76 -13.39 14.30
CA ASP A 390 10.03 -13.02 15.68
C ASP A 390 9.87 -11.50 15.83
N GLU A 391 9.06 -11.07 16.78
CA GLU A 391 8.76 -9.66 17.00
C GLU A 391 8.93 -9.32 18.47
N SER A 392 9.69 -8.26 18.74
CA SER A 392 9.80 -7.63 20.04
C SER A 392 9.40 -6.17 19.92
N ALA A 393 8.39 -5.75 20.64
CA ALA A 393 7.92 -4.38 20.56
C ALA A 393 7.69 -3.76 21.94
N LYS A 394 7.91 -2.45 22.04
CA LYS A 394 7.64 -1.64 23.24
C LYS A 394 6.76 -0.45 22.86
N ARG A 395 5.84 -0.07 23.74
CA ARG A 395 4.89 1.00 23.49
C ARG A 395 4.44 1.71 24.76
N ASN A 396 4.21 3.02 24.65
CA ASN A 396 3.47 3.82 25.62
C ASN A 396 2.32 4.54 24.92
N ASN A 397 1.11 4.42 25.46
CA ASN A 397 -0.11 5.02 24.93
C ASN A 397 -0.56 6.27 25.67
N ASN A 398 0.11 6.63 26.76
CA ASN A 398 -0.22 7.74 27.64
C ASN A 398 0.98 8.68 27.78
N TYR A 399 1.36 9.27 26.66
CA TYR A 399 2.39 10.29 26.60
C TYR A 399 1.72 11.65 26.32
N PRO A 400 1.00 12.23 27.28
CA PRO A 400 0.23 13.44 27.08
C PRO A 400 1.09 14.68 27.23
N LEU A 401 0.67 15.76 26.60
CA LEU A 401 1.12 17.10 26.94
C LEU A 401 0.59 17.50 28.32
N PRO A 402 1.36 18.22 29.11
CA PRO A 402 0.92 18.65 30.44
C PRO A 402 -0.13 19.76 30.36
N GLY A 403 -1.04 19.74 31.31
CA GLY A 403 -1.97 20.86 31.55
C GLY A 403 -3.08 21.06 30.52
N THR A 404 -3.69 22.23 30.56
CA THR A 404 -4.72 22.66 29.62
C THR A 404 -4.07 23.25 28.36
N LEU A 405 -4.43 22.75 27.20
CA LEU A 405 -3.89 23.25 25.93
C LEU A 405 -4.56 24.57 25.52
N PRO A 406 -3.82 25.51 24.90
CA PRO A 406 -4.40 26.76 24.42
C PRO A 406 -5.48 26.50 23.36
N GLY A 407 -6.63 27.18 23.48
CA GLY A 407 -7.66 27.18 22.46
C GLY A 407 -7.21 27.93 21.20
N THR A 408 -8.03 27.85 20.15
CA THR A 408 -7.85 28.61 18.89
C THR A 408 -9.22 28.91 18.28
N THR A 409 -9.27 29.49 17.09
CA THR A 409 -10.52 29.69 16.35
C THR A 409 -10.42 29.16 14.93
N VAL A 410 -11.54 29.00 14.28
CA VAL A 410 -11.61 28.55 12.88
C VAL A 410 -10.82 29.47 11.95
N GLY A 411 -10.89 30.79 12.18
CA GLY A 411 -10.23 31.84 11.39
C GLY A 411 -8.73 31.98 11.67
N THR A 412 -8.18 31.26 12.66
CA THR A 412 -6.76 31.34 13.02
C THR A 412 -6.05 29.98 12.85
N PRO A 413 -6.07 29.39 11.64
CA PRO A 413 -5.27 28.18 11.36
C PRO A 413 -3.79 28.52 11.49
N ASN A 414 -3.00 27.52 11.96
CA ASN A 414 -1.56 27.65 12.12
C ASN A 414 -1.14 28.85 12.99
N ASP A 415 -1.83 29.04 14.12
CA ASP A 415 -1.65 30.17 15.03
C ASP A 415 -0.30 30.22 15.74
N GLY A 416 0.54 29.21 15.56
CA GLY A 416 1.88 29.11 16.16
C GLY A 416 1.87 28.76 17.65
N ALA A 417 0.72 28.45 18.24
CA ALA A 417 0.62 28.04 19.64
C ALA A 417 1.54 26.84 19.93
N TRP A 418 2.22 26.91 21.06
CA TRP A 418 3.18 25.92 21.50
C TRP A 418 3.00 25.67 22.99
N VAL A 419 3.25 24.45 23.46
CA VAL A 419 3.30 24.11 24.88
C VAL A 419 4.56 23.27 25.17
N PRO A 420 5.17 23.36 26.36
CA PRO A 420 6.25 22.46 26.74
C PRO A 420 5.81 21.00 26.62
N ASP A 421 6.63 20.17 26.03
CA ASP A 421 6.41 18.73 26.01
C ASP A 421 7.21 18.04 27.14
N ASN A 422 6.84 16.79 27.42
CA ASN A 422 7.48 15.98 28.47
C ASN A 422 8.49 14.99 27.90
N ARG A 423 9.12 15.27 26.76
CA ARG A 423 10.07 14.34 26.10
C ARG A 423 11.22 13.92 27.01
N ALA A 424 11.63 14.80 27.96
CA ALA A 424 12.67 14.49 28.94
C ALA A 424 12.20 13.54 30.05
N THR A 425 10.90 13.30 30.20
CA THR A 425 10.38 12.43 31.24
C THR A 425 10.57 10.97 30.86
N PRO A 426 11.14 10.11 31.71
CA PRO A 426 11.26 8.69 31.39
C PRO A 426 9.89 8.07 31.07
N VAL A 427 9.81 7.38 29.96
CA VAL A 427 8.59 6.74 29.49
C VAL A 427 8.56 5.28 29.94
N ALA A 428 7.50 4.90 30.64
CA ALA A 428 7.27 3.50 30.99
C ALA A 428 6.62 2.78 29.79
N TYR A 429 7.20 1.68 29.35
CA TYR A 429 6.76 0.93 28.19
C TYR A 429 6.11 -0.40 28.55
N ASN A 430 4.94 -0.62 28.00
CA ASN A 430 4.43 -1.97 27.83
C ASN A 430 5.26 -2.70 26.76
N ARG A 431 5.42 -4.02 26.89
CA ARG A 431 6.23 -4.85 25.98
C ARG A 431 5.40 -5.97 25.40
N PHE A 432 5.66 -6.27 24.15
CA PHE A 432 5.10 -7.41 23.44
C PHE A 432 6.23 -8.22 22.81
N GLU A 433 6.17 -9.52 22.98
CA GLU A 433 7.09 -10.45 22.35
C GLU A 433 6.28 -11.56 21.71
N SER A 434 6.58 -11.89 20.46
CA SER A 434 5.89 -12.99 19.77
C SER A 434 6.80 -13.73 18.81
N ARG A 435 6.51 -15.02 18.65
CA ARG A 435 7.09 -15.87 17.61
C ARG A 435 5.98 -16.58 16.87
N SER A 436 6.07 -16.58 15.55
CA SER A 436 5.20 -17.34 14.67
C SER A 436 6.05 -18.23 13.78
N ILE A 437 5.66 -19.50 13.68
CA ILE A 437 6.30 -20.47 12.77
C ILE A 437 5.19 -20.99 11.87
N GLY A 438 5.37 -20.87 10.56
CA GLY A 438 4.42 -21.32 9.55
C GLY A 438 5.04 -22.32 8.59
N ALA A 439 4.26 -23.30 8.15
CA ALA A 439 4.62 -24.20 7.06
C ALA A 439 3.43 -24.37 6.13
N TYR A 440 3.65 -24.32 4.83
CA TYR A 440 2.57 -24.40 3.85
C TYR A 440 2.96 -25.18 2.60
N VAL A 441 1.96 -25.69 1.93
CA VAL A 441 2.08 -26.33 0.61
C VAL A 441 0.83 -26.01 -0.20
N GLN A 442 1.02 -25.75 -1.49
CA GLN A 442 -0.05 -25.62 -2.48
C GLN A 442 0.37 -26.33 -3.77
N ASP A 443 -0.52 -27.10 -4.34
CA ASP A 443 -0.34 -27.67 -5.66
C ASP A 443 -1.44 -27.19 -6.60
N THR A 444 -1.05 -26.93 -7.84
CA THR A 444 -1.94 -26.65 -8.96
C THR A 444 -1.80 -27.77 -9.97
N VAL A 445 -2.78 -28.67 -9.99
CA VAL A 445 -2.78 -29.87 -10.84
C VAL A 445 -3.61 -29.60 -12.10
N SER A 446 -3.01 -29.78 -13.27
CA SER A 446 -3.75 -29.77 -14.55
C SER A 446 -4.50 -31.11 -14.69
N LEU A 447 -5.82 -31.07 -14.43
CA LEU A 447 -6.67 -32.27 -14.56
C LEU A 447 -6.92 -32.64 -16.03
N THR A 448 -7.03 -31.60 -16.87
CA THR A 448 -7.09 -31.64 -18.35
C THR A 448 -6.29 -30.46 -18.90
N ASP A 449 -6.22 -30.30 -20.21
CA ASP A 449 -5.60 -29.13 -20.85
C ASP A 449 -6.30 -27.82 -20.48
N THR A 450 -7.58 -27.89 -20.10
CA THR A 450 -8.41 -26.70 -19.81
C THR A 450 -8.83 -26.58 -18.36
N ILE A 451 -8.67 -27.60 -17.53
CA ILE A 451 -9.13 -27.60 -16.14
C ILE A 451 -7.94 -27.83 -15.19
N LYS A 452 -7.77 -26.89 -14.25
CA LYS A 452 -6.77 -26.99 -13.19
C LYS A 452 -7.44 -26.98 -11.82
N LEU A 453 -6.96 -27.82 -10.92
CA LEU A 453 -7.34 -27.86 -9.50
C LEU A 453 -6.22 -27.26 -8.66
N VAL A 454 -6.54 -26.29 -7.82
CA VAL A 454 -5.65 -25.71 -6.83
C VAL A 454 -6.03 -26.23 -5.45
N GLY A 455 -5.09 -26.83 -4.74
CA GLY A 455 -5.25 -27.24 -3.36
C GLY A 455 -4.09 -26.75 -2.50
N GLY A 456 -4.37 -26.15 -1.37
CA GLY A 456 -3.35 -25.63 -0.48
C GLY A 456 -3.73 -25.77 0.99
N LEU A 457 -2.71 -25.97 1.83
CA LEU A 457 -2.86 -26.08 3.28
C LEU A 457 -1.66 -25.41 3.97
N ARG A 458 -1.96 -24.66 5.02
CA ARG A 458 -0.95 -24.07 5.89
C ARG A 458 -1.26 -24.37 7.34
N PHE A 459 -0.21 -24.60 8.11
CA PHE A 459 -0.20 -24.66 9.56
C PHE A 459 0.62 -23.52 10.14
N ASP A 460 0.11 -22.87 11.17
CA ASP A 460 0.80 -21.82 11.93
C ASP A 460 0.78 -22.14 13.41
N HIS A 461 1.95 -22.07 14.04
CA HIS A 461 2.14 -22.05 15.47
C HIS A 461 2.53 -20.65 15.92
N PHE A 462 1.69 -20.02 16.72
CA PHE A 462 1.91 -18.68 17.26
C PHE A 462 2.02 -18.72 18.76
N LYS A 463 3.04 -18.06 19.32
CA LYS A 463 3.19 -17.80 20.75
C LYS A 463 3.48 -16.32 20.97
N GLY A 464 2.72 -15.67 21.82
CA GLY A 464 2.91 -14.27 22.16
C GLY A 464 2.73 -14.02 23.66
N SER A 465 3.46 -13.07 24.18
CA SER A 465 3.38 -12.60 25.56
C SER A 465 3.35 -11.08 25.62
N TYR A 466 2.64 -10.59 26.59
CA TYR A 466 2.44 -9.20 26.84
C TYR A 466 2.80 -8.86 28.29
N ARG A 467 3.68 -7.87 28.49
CA ARG A 467 4.09 -7.39 29.80
C ARG A 467 3.70 -5.92 29.96
N ASN A 468 3.14 -5.62 31.12
CA ASN A 468 2.85 -4.26 31.54
C ASN A 468 4.15 -3.48 31.79
N ALA A 469 4.03 -2.15 31.94
CA ALA A 469 5.16 -1.28 32.17
C ALA A 469 5.90 -1.57 33.49
N ASP A 470 5.23 -2.15 34.47
CA ASP A 470 5.80 -2.61 35.77
C ASP A 470 6.50 -3.98 35.66
N GLY A 471 6.55 -4.58 34.45
CA GLY A 471 7.15 -5.90 34.20
C GLY A 471 6.22 -7.08 34.50
N THR A 472 5.04 -6.86 35.02
CA THR A 472 4.08 -7.94 35.27
C THR A 472 3.57 -8.54 33.96
N LEU A 473 3.30 -9.85 33.98
CA LEU A 473 2.70 -10.54 32.83
C LEU A 473 1.22 -10.15 32.72
N GLY A 474 0.90 -9.36 31.68
CA GLY A 474 -0.48 -8.95 31.39
C GLY A 474 -1.27 -10.02 30.64
N ASN A 475 -0.63 -10.69 29.69
CA ASN A 475 -1.27 -11.75 28.89
C ASN A 475 -0.24 -12.66 28.23
N GLN A 476 -0.60 -13.91 28.00
CA GLN A 476 0.16 -14.86 27.21
C GLN A 476 -0.79 -15.72 26.38
N ARG A 477 -0.39 -16.03 25.14
CA ARG A 477 -1.21 -16.76 24.20
C ARG A 477 -0.40 -17.72 23.35
N THR A 478 -1.00 -18.88 23.08
CA THR A 478 -0.50 -19.84 22.11
C THR A 478 -1.68 -20.29 21.23
N ASP A 479 -1.50 -20.22 19.91
CA ASP A 479 -2.49 -20.64 18.92
C ASP A 479 -1.85 -21.59 17.91
N ASN A 480 -2.62 -22.66 17.55
CA ASN A 480 -2.29 -23.57 16.47
C ASN A 480 -3.41 -23.49 15.44
N LEU A 481 -3.10 -23.06 14.24
CA LEU A 481 -4.12 -22.68 13.26
C LEU A 481 -3.85 -23.30 11.89
N TRP A 482 -4.92 -23.75 11.25
CA TRP A 482 -4.90 -24.31 9.90
C TRP A 482 -5.64 -23.43 8.94
N SER A 483 -5.08 -23.24 7.75
CA SER A 483 -5.64 -22.42 6.67
C SER A 483 -5.72 -23.21 5.38
N PRO A 484 -6.84 -23.93 5.12
CA PRO A 484 -7.07 -24.57 3.84
C PRO A 484 -7.47 -23.55 2.76
N ARG A 485 -7.12 -23.89 1.50
CA ARG A 485 -7.56 -23.22 0.28
C ARG A 485 -7.82 -24.27 -0.80
N VAL A 486 -8.87 -24.06 -1.58
CA VAL A 486 -9.16 -24.86 -2.78
C VAL A 486 -9.69 -23.95 -3.88
N GLY A 487 -9.33 -24.24 -5.12
CA GLY A 487 -9.81 -23.51 -6.29
C GLY A 487 -9.88 -24.42 -7.52
N LEU A 488 -10.82 -24.16 -8.39
CA LEU A 488 -10.94 -24.78 -9.69
C LEU A 488 -10.83 -23.68 -10.74
N LEU A 489 -9.97 -23.89 -11.74
CA LEU A 489 -9.84 -23.01 -12.88
C LEU A 489 -10.28 -23.75 -14.15
N PHE A 490 -11.03 -23.05 -14.98
CA PHE A 490 -11.36 -23.46 -16.32
C PHE A 490 -10.77 -22.46 -17.32
N GLN A 491 -9.83 -22.91 -18.13
CA GLN A 491 -9.08 -22.12 -19.09
C GLN A 491 -9.26 -22.74 -20.49
N PRO A 492 -10.35 -22.40 -21.19
CA PRO A 492 -10.63 -22.98 -22.52
C PRO A 492 -9.59 -22.60 -23.56
N ASP A 493 -8.90 -21.48 -23.36
CA ASP A 493 -7.84 -20.94 -24.20
C ASP A 493 -6.83 -20.14 -23.35
N GLU A 494 -5.77 -19.65 -23.97
CA GLU A 494 -4.73 -18.86 -23.29
C GLU A 494 -5.18 -17.45 -22.87
N ALA A 495 -6.28 -16.95 -23.43
CA ALA A 495 -6.75 -15.59 -23.21
C ALA A 495 -7.87 -15.51 -22.19
N SER A 496 -8.42 -16.63 -21.74
CA SER A 496 -9.54 -16.65 -20.79
C SER A 496 -9.31 -17.62 -19.64
N SER A 497 -9.72 -17.21 -18.44
CA SER A 497 -9.66 -18.01 -17.22
C SER A 497 -10.89 -17.76 -16.36
N TYR A 498 -11.62 -18.78 -16.06
CA TYR A 498 -12.77 -18.77 -15.15
C TYR A 498 -12.43 -19.56 -13.90
N TYR A 499 -12.90 -19.13 -12.75
CA TYR A 499 -12.56 -19.83 -11.52
C TYR A 499 -13.68 -19.80 -10.48
N ILE A 500 -13.64 -20.79 -9.60
CA ILE A 500 -14.30 -20.79 -8.31
C ILE A 500 -13.26 -21.11 -7.25
N SER A 501 -13.29 -20.41 -6.12
CA SER A 501 -12.37 -20.66 -5.01
C SER A 501 -13.01 -20.53 -3.65
N TYR A 502 -12.45 -21.26 -2.70
CA TYR A 502 -12.73 -21.19 -1.29
C TYR A 502 -11.42 -21.06 -0.52
N GLY A 503 -11.36 -20.15 0.43
CA GLY A 503 -10.19 -19.99 1.31
C GLY A 503 -10.60 -19.52 2.69
N THR A 504 -9.76 -19.82 3.67
CA THR A 504 -9.90 -19.36 5.05
C THR A 504 -8.73 -18.50 5.47
N SER A 505 -8.97 -17.65 6.46
CA SER A 505 -7.92 -16.87 7.11
C SER A 505 -8.19 -16.73 8.59
N PHE A 506 -7.15 -16.38 9.32
CA PHE A 506 -7.24 -16.13 10.75
C PHE A 506 -6.37 -14.94 11.15
N ASN A 507 -6.71 -14.33 12.30
CA ASN A 507 -5.85 -13.40 12.99
C ASN A 507 -5.86 -13.71 14.48
N THR A 508 -4.66 -13.82 15.07
CA THR A 508 -4.51 -14.08 16.50
C THR A 508 -4.84 -12.83 17.30
N SER A 509 -5.22 -12.97 18.57
CA SER A 509 -5.41 -11.83 19.49
C SER A 509 -4.10 -11.24 20.00
N GLY A 510 -2.97 -11.71 19.51
CA GLY A 510 -1.64 -11.25 19.91
C GLY A 510 -0.96 -10.52 18.76
N ASP A 511 -1.01 -9.22 18.75
CA ASP A 511 -0.22 -8.39 17.84
C ASP A 511 0.25 -7.14 18.57
N ALA A 512 1.28 -6.51 18.00
CA ALA A 512 1.97 -5.39 18.60
C ALA A 512 1.09 -4.16 18.88
N TYR A 513 -0.07 -4.06 18.25
CA TYR A 513 -1.00 -2.94 18.44
C TYR A 513 -2.07 -3.16 19.48
N GLN A 514 -2.42 -4.41 19.72
CA GLN A 514 -3.50 -4.74 20.64
C GLN A 514 -3.02 -4.90 22.08
N TYR A 515 -2.00 -4.15 22.43
CA TYR A 515 -1.43 -4.11 23.78
C TYR A 515 -2.39 -3.66 24.85
N GLY A 516 -3.48 -3.14 24.49
CA GLY A 516 -4.41 -2.67 25.46
C GLY A 516 -5.32 -3.76 25.99
N VAL A 517 -5.01 -5.03 25.75
CA VAL A 517 -5.71 -6.11 26.44
C VAL A 517 -5.24 -6.19 27.87
N LEU A 518 -5.39 -5.10 28.57
CA LEU A 518 -5.43 -5.15 30.01
C LEU A 518 -6.58 -6.07 30.39
N VAL A 519 -6.25 -7.15 31.04
CA VAL A 519 -7.25 -7.90 31.80
C VAL A 519 -7.92 -6.87 32.71
N ASN A 520 -9.14 -6.45 32.37
CA ASN A 520 -9.92 -5.74 33.37
C ASN A 520 -10.25 -6.76 34.45
N PRO A 521 -9.61 -6.69 35.63
CA PRO A 521 -9.81 -7.69 36.70
C PRO A 521 -11.28 -7.78 37.13
N ALA A 522 -12.05 -6.70 36.98
CA ALA A 522 -13.45 -6.62 37.34
C ALA A 522 -14.38 -7.32 36.36
N THR A 523 -14.01 -7.47 35.08
CA THR A 523 -14.89 -8.06 34.04
C THR A 523 -14.41 -9.39 33.52
N GLY A 524 -13.19 -9.82 33.83
CA GLY A 524 -12.58 -11.06 33.30
C GLY A 524 -12.46 -11.12 31.77
N ARG A 525 -12.69 -9.98 31.13
CA ARG A 525 -12.63 -9.87 29.67
C ARG A 525 -11.19 -9.79 29.24
N SER A 526 -10.69 -10.77 28.50
CA SER A 526 -9.51 -10.51 27.71
C SER A 526 -8.74 -11.63 27.08
N ALA A 527 -8.05 -12.41 27.87
CA ALA A 527 -6.97 -13.31 27.46
C ALA A 527 -7.45 -14.50 26.63
N LYS A 528 -8.74 -14.82 26.72
CA LYS A 528 -9.37 -15.99 26.07
C LYS A 528 -10.17 -15.65 24.81
N THR A 529 -10.01 -14.45 24.24
CA THR A 529 -10.69 -14.13 22.98
C THR A 529 -10.20 -15.09 21.88
N PRO A 530 -11.10 -15.85 21.24
CA PRO A 530 -10.69 -16.77 20.20
C PRO A 530 -10.08 -16.01 19.00
N PRO A 531 -9.22 -16.64 18.19
CA PRO A 531 -8.72 -16.02 16.97
C PRO A 531 -9.87 -15.58 16.07
N GLU A 532 -9.70 -14.40 15.46
CA GLU A 532 -10.57 -14.02 14.35
C GLU A 532 -10.38 -15.03 13.23
N LYS A 533 -11.47 -15.40 12.57
CA LYS A 533 -11.45 -16.27 11.40
C LYS A 533 -12.27 -15.66 10.28
N SER A 534 -11.84 -15.85 9.06
CA SER A 534 -12.64 -15.52 7.89
C SER A 534 -12.71 -16.68 6.93
N ARG A 535 -13.74 -16.67 6.10
CA ARG A 535 -13.86 -17.52 4.92
C ARG A 535 -14.29 -16.66 3.74
N ASN A 536 -13.77 -16.99 2.58
CA ASN A 536 -14.10 -16.33 1.32
C ASN A 536 -14.49 -17.37 0.29
N ILE A 537 -15.60 -17.13 -0.39
CA ILE A 537 -15.99 -17.86 -1.59
C ILE A 537 -16.00 -16.85 -2.71
N GLU A 538 -15.37 -17.18 -3.83
CA GLU A 538 -15.26 -16.29 -4.96
C GLU A 538 -15.43 -17.06 -6.28
N ILE A 539 -16.19 -16.46 -7.20
CA ILE A 539 -16.38 -16.94 -8.57
C ILE A 539 -15.99 -15.80 -9.47
N GLY A 540 -15.13 -16.04 -10.44
CA GLY A 540 -14.65 -14.96 -11.30
C GLY A 540 -14.20 -15.40 -12.67
N GLY A 541 -13.88 -14.40 -13.48
CA GLY A 541 -13.28 -14.57 -14.79
C GLY A 541 -12.21 -13.50 -15.04
N LYS A 542 -11.20 -13.87 -15.81
CA LYS A 542 -10.14 -12.99 -16.28
C LYS A 542 -9.95 -13.20 -17.76
N TRP A 543 -9.68 -12.12 -18.49
CA TRP A 543 -9.55 -12.13 -19.94
C TRP A 543 -8.41 -11.25 -20.39
N ASP A 544 -7.55 -11.80 -21.22
CA ASP A 544 -6.59 -11.06 -22.03
C ASP A 544 -7.25 -10.60 -23.32
N LEU A 545 -7.55 -9.31 -23.38
CA LEU A 545 -8.27 -8.67 -24.50
C LEU A 545 -7.28 -7.94 -25.41
N LEU A 546 -7.75 -7.64 -26.66
CA LEU A 546 -7.02 -6.80 -27.64
C LEU A 546 -5.60 -7.34 -27.87
N ASP A 547 -5.47 -8.60 -28.25
CA ASP A 547 -4.18 -9.27 -28.48
C ASP A 547 -3.24 -9.18 -27.26
N LYS A 548 -3.76 -9.51 -26.09
CA LYS A 548 -3.04 -9.47 -24.81
C LYS A 548 -2.52 -8.08 -24.41
N ARG A 549 -3.08 -6.99 -24.98
CA ARG A 549 -2.73 -5.62 -24.60
C ARG A 549 -3.50 -5.12 -23.37
N MET A 550 -4.60 -5.76 -23.03
CA MET A 550 -5.49 -5.36 -21.95
C MET A 550 -5.91 -6.58 -21.13
N LEU A 551 -5.85 -6.47 -19.82
CA LEU A 551 -6.35 -7.47 -18.87
C LEU A 551 -7.66 -6.97 -18.27
N ALA A 552 -8.71 -7.75 -18.38
CA ALA A 552 -9.98 -7.54 -17.68
C ALA A 552 -10.21 -8.64 -16.63
N GLY A 553 -10.89 -8.30 -15.54
CA GLY A 553 -11.25 -9.26 -14.51
C GLY A 553 -12.58 -8.89 -13.84
N VAL A 554 -13.40 -9.89 -13.56
CA VAL A 554 -14.64 -9.77 -12.79
C VAL A 554 -14.64 -10.85 -11.72
N ALA A 555 -15.03 -10.49 -10.50
CA ALA A 555 -15.16 -11.43 -9.39
C ALA A 555 -16.46 -11.18 -8.63
N LEU A 556 -17.23 -12.22 -8.36
CA LEU A 556 -18.34 -12.27 -7.41
C LEU A 556 -17.81 -12.88 -6.14
N PHE A 557 -18.01 -12.21 -5.01
CA PHE A 557 -17.46 -12.68 -3.74
C PHE A 557 -18.52 -12.73 -2.62
N TYR A 558 -18.31 -13.67 -1.70
CA TYR A 558 -18.93 -13.73 -0.40
C TYR A 558 -17.85 -13.93 0.65
N SER A 559 -17.58 -12.89 1.44
CA SER A 559 -16.60 -12.90 2.52
C SER A 559 -17.30 -12.82 3.87
N GLN A 560 -16.93 -13.69 4.80
CA GLN A 560 -17.51 -13.74 6.14
C GLN A 560 -16.42 -13.77 7.19
N LYS A 561 -16.57 -12.96 8.26
CA LYS A 561 -15.64 -12.88 9.38
C LYS A 561 -16.36 -13.30 10.68
N TYR A 562 -15.63 -14.04 11.51
CA TYR A 562 -16.06 -14.54 12.81
C TYR A 562 -15.14 -14.01 13.90
N ASN A 563 -15.67 -13.86 15.12
CA ASN A 563 -14.93 -13.43 16.31
C ASN A 563 -14.19 -12.10 16.07
N GLU A 564 -14.81 -11.20 15.32
CA GLU A 564 -14.19 -9.91 14.98
C GLU A 564 -13.93 -9.10 16.22
N ARG A 565 -12.71 -8.56 16.29
CA ARG A 565 -12.22 -7.77 17.42
C ARG A 565 -12.30 -6.29 17.12
N ASN A 566 -12.27 -5.50 18.20
CA ASN A 566 -12.04 -4.08 18.09
C ASN A 566 -10.55 -3.82 17.79
N THR A 567 -10.27 -3.23 16.64
CA THR A 567 -8.91 -2.86 16.23
C THR A 567 -8.58 -1.40 16.52
N ASP A 568 -9.52 -0.64 17.10
CA ASP A 568 -9.30 0.74 17.48
C ASP A 568 -8.30 0.82 18.65
N PRO A 569 -7.14 1.45 18.49
CA PRO A 569 -6.11 1.54 19.52
C PRO A 569 -6.58 2.23 20.80
N ASP A 570 -7.52 3.17 20.72
CA ASP A 570 -8.05 3.90 21.88
C ASP A 570 -8.98 3.07 22.72
N THR A 571 -9.66 2.10 22.11
CA THR A 571 -10.65 1.26 22.77
C THR A 571 -10.27 -0.23 22.74
N ALA A 572 -9.13 -0.58 22.13
CA ALA A 572 -8.64 -1.96 22.05
C ALA A 572 -8.46 -2.60 23.43
N ALA A 573 -8.11 -1.80 24.45
CA ALA A 573 -8.05 -2.26 25.83
C ALA A 573 -9.39 -2.81 26.37
N GLN A 574 -10.50 -2.40 25.80
CA GLN A 574 -11.82 -2.85 26.24
C GLN A 574 -12.28 -4.12 25.54
N GLN A 575 -11.60 -4.59 24.51
CA GLN A 575 -11.80 -5.79 23.68
C GLN A 575 -13.23 -6.37 23.71
N GLU A 576 -14.19 -5.53 23.43
CA GLU A 576 -15.51 -6.04 23.11
C GLU A 576 -15.46 -6.55 21.67
N LEU A 577 -15.95 -7.75 21.44
CA LEU A 577 -16.22 -8.21 20.09
C LEU A 577 -17.21 -7.23 19.46
N LEU A 578 -16.76 -6.43 18.49
CA LEU A 578 -17.61 -5.47 17.77
C LEU A 578 -18.77 -6.22 17.08
N SER A 579 -18.45 -7.38 16.51
CA SER A 579 -19.47 -8.30 15.99
C SER A 579 -19.02 -9.74 16.19
N GLY A 580 -19.87 -10.63 16.66
CA GLY A 580 -19.55 -12.05 16.71
C GLY A 580 -19.38 -12.63 15.29
N LYS A 581 -20.08 -12.06 14.30
CA LYS A 581 -20.08 -12.50 12.90
C LYS A 581 -20.58 -11.39 11.99
N ARG A 582 -19.95 -11.20 10.84
CA ARG A 582 -20.46 -10.35 9.76
C ARG A 582 -20.07 -10.90 8.39
N HIS A 583 -20.76 -10.46 7.36
CA HIS A 583 -20.41 -10.77 5.98
C HIS A 583 -20.50 -9.54 5.08
N ALA A 584 -19.81 -9.65 3.94
CA ALA A 584 -19.91 -8.76 2.79
C ALA A 584 -19.97 -9.61 1.52
N ALA A 585 -20.92 -9.29 0.63
CA ALA A 585 -21.06 -9.94 -0.66
C ALA A 585 -21.20 -8.89 -1.76
N GLY A 586 -20.54 -9.12 -2.88
CA GLY A 586 -20.49 -8.13 -3.94
C GLY A 586 -19.79 -8.59 -5.19
N MET A 587 -19.51 -7.62 -6.04
CA MET A 587 -18.81 -7.79 -7.31
C MET A 587 -17.65 -6.80 -7.42
N GLU A 588 -16.58 -7.25 -8.03
CA GLU A 588 -15.42 -6.45 -8.37
C GLU A 588 -15.15 -6.52 -9.86
N PHE A 589 -14.70 -5.41 -10.39
CA PHE A 589 -14.27 -5.26 -11.77
C PHE A 589 -12.88 -4.61 -11.81
N ASN A 590 -12.00 -5.13 -12.65
CA ASN A 590 -10.67 -4.58 -12.92
C ASN A 590 -10.40 -4.58 -14.42
N LEU A 591 -9.82 -3.50 -14.92
CA LEU A 591 -9.39 -3.35 -16.31
C LEU A 591 -8.07 -2.58 -16.34
N ALA A 592 -7.06 -3.12 -17.01
CA ALA A 592 -5.76 -2.44 -17.13
C ALA A 592 -5.08 -2.77 -18.46
N GLY A 593 -4.57 -1.75 -19.15
CA GLY A 593 -3.80 -1.94 -20.38
C GLY A 593 -4.02 -0.89 -21.44
N ARG A 594 -3.73 -1.26 -22.69
CA ARG A 594 -3.81 -0.40 -23.87
C ARG A 594 -5.02 -0.74 -24.74
N ILE A 595 -5.85 0.25 -24.98
CA ILE A 595 -6.96 0.16 -25.94
C ILE A 595 -6.41 0.28 -27.35
N THR A 596 -5.56 1.29 -27.56
CA THR A 596 -4.76 1.50 -28.79
C THR A 596 -3.30 1.79 -28.41
N PRO A 597 -2.36 1.86 -29.34
CA PRO A 597 -0.98 2.28 -29.05
C PRO A 597 -0.88 3.64 -28.37
N ALA A 598 -1.86 4.53 -28.59
CA ALA A 598 -1.90 5.88 -28.01
C ALA A 598 -2.80 5.99 -26.77
N TRP A 599 -3.68 5.04 -26.52
CA TRP A 599 -4.70 5.13 -25.49
C TRP A 599 -4.57 4.00 -24.46
N GLU A 600 -4.32 4.36 -23.19
CA GLU A 600 -4.21 3.43 -22.07
C GLU A 600 -5.32 3.71 -21.04
N MET A 601 -5.73 2.67 -20.35
CA MET A 601 -6.76 2.74 -19.32
C MET A 601 -6.46 1.82 -18.14
N PHE A 602 -6.76 2.32 -16.95
CA PHE A 602 -6.87 1.55 -15.72
C PHE A 602 -8.21 1.88 -15.07
N TRP A 603 -9.00 0.85 -14.78
CA TRP A 603 -10.28 1.01 -14.09
C TRP A 603 -10.48 -0.12 -13.09
N ASN A 604 -10.83 0.23 -11.87
CA ASN A 604 -11.30 -0.71 -10.87
C ASN A 604 -12.60 -0.22 -10.24
N HIS A 605 -13.49 -1.15 -9.93
CA HIS A 605 -14.76 -0.87 -9.26
C HIS A 605 -15.15 -2.01 -8.35
N THR A 606 -15.67 -1.67 -7.16
CA THR A 606 -16.22 -2.63 -6.20
C THR A 606 -17.65 -2.22 -5.85
N TRP A 607 -18.56 -3.15 -6.00
CA TRP A 607 -19.96 -3.03 -5.61
C TRP A 607 -20.29 -4.04 -4.52
N ILE A 608 -20.68 -3.56 -3.34
CA ILE A 608 -21.04 -4.36 -2.17
C ILE A 608 -22.51 -4.10 -1.83
N PRO A 609 -23.48 -4.71 -2.55
CA PRO A 609 -24.91 -4.53 -2.26
C PRO A 609 -25.28 -5.05 -0.87
N LYS A 610 -24.69 -6.15 -0.45
CA LYS A 610 -24.99 -6.81 0.83
C LYS A 610 -23.77 -6.79 1.74
N ALA A 611 -23.91 -6.12 2.87
CA ALA A 611 -23.01 -6.24 4.01
C ALA A 611 -23.86 -6.16 5.28
N LYS A 612 -23.63 -7.07 6.22
CA LYS A 612 -24.49 -7.20 7.40
C LYS A 612 -23.71 -7.74 8.59
N ILE A 613 -24.00 -7.21 9.76
CA ILE A 613 -23.62 -7.78 11.05
C ILE A 613 -24.62 -8.91 11.34
N ASP A 614 -24.16 -10.15 11.23
CA ASP A 614 -25.01 -11.34 11.40
C ASP A 614 -25.25 -11.66 12.86
N ARG A 615 -24.27 -11.35 13.74
CA ARG A 615 -24.36 -11.56 15.17
C ARG A 615 -23.51 -10.53 15.89
N SER A 616 -24.09 -9.86 16.89
CA SER A 616 -23.42 -8.86 17.75
C SER A 616 -23.80 -9.06 19.19
N ASN A 617 -22.89 -8.75 20.11
CA ASN A 617 -23.15 -8.70 21.53
C ASN A 617 -23.60 -7.28 22.00
N VAL A 618 -23.68 -6.33 21.06
CA VAL A 618 -24.11 -4.95 21.33
C VAL A 618 -25.64 -4.91 21.38
N ALA A 619 -26.19 -4.45 22.49
CA ALA A 619 -27.62 -4.25 22.63
C ALA A 619 -28.09 -2.99 21.89
N LEU A 620 -29.27 -3.06 21.28
CA LEU A 620 -29.93 -1.89 20.72
C LEU A 620 -30.35 -0.93 21.84
N ARG A 621 -29.97 0.33 21.72
CA ARG A 621 -30.46 1.37 22.63
C ARG A 621 -31.95 1.66 22.34
N PRO A 622 -32.75 2.05 23.39
CA PRO A 622 -34.18 2.38 23.19
C PRO A 622 -34.40 3.53 22.21
N ASP A 623 -33.46 4.50 22.12
CA ASP A 623 -33.51 5.62 21.19
C ASP A 623 -33.10 5.25 19.73
N GLY A 624 -32.71 4.02 19.50
CA GLY A 624 -32.23 3.54 18.21
C GLY A 624 -30.89 4.11 17.77
N MET A 625 -30.27 4.95 18.60
CA MET A 625 -28.99 5.61 18.34
C MET A 625 -27.81 4.76 18.83
N GLY A 626 -26.60 5.23 18.59
CA GLY A 626 -25.38 4.67 19.17
C GLY A 626 -24.71 3.61 18.30
N SER A 627 -24.24 2.54 18.95
CA SER A 627 -23.39 1.53 18.31
C SER A 627 -24.16 0.62 17.35
N GLN A 628 -23.48 0.15 16.31
CA GLN A 628 -24.01 -0.82 15.36
C GLN A 628 -24.35 -2.14 16.05
N VAL A 629 -25.49 -2.69 15.68
CA VAL A 629 -26.05 -3.92 16.24
C VAL A 629 -26.26 -4.98 15.15
N GLN A 630 -26.71 -6.16 15.54
CA GLN A 630 -27.12 -7.20 14.60
C GLN A 630 -28.15 -6.66 13.61
N GLY A 631 -27.96 -6.94 12.35
CA GLY A 631 -28.81 -6.47 11.24
C GLY A 631 -28.24 -5.26 10.50
N ASP A 632 -27.44 -4.44 11.14
CA ASP A 632 -26.86 -3.23 10.55
C ASP A 632 -25.80 -3.54 9.50
N ARG A 633 -25.57 -2.56 8.60
CA ARG A 633 -24.44 -2.57 7.68
C ARG A 633 -23.19 -2.17 8.45
N PRO A 634 -22.07 -2.92 8.37
CA PRO A 634 -20.82 -2.53 9.01
C PRO A 634 -20.35 -1.15 8.55
N GLY A 635 -19.75 -0.38 9.45
CA GLY A 635 -19.13 0.90 9.14
C GLY A 635 -18.00 0.74 8.11
N LEU A 636 -17.63 1.85 7.49
CA LEU A 636 -16.56 1.93 6.48
C LEU A 636 -16.72 0.90 5.34
N THR A 637 -17.96 0.57 5.02
CA THR A 637 -18.28 -0.40 3.98
C THR A 637 -19.27 0.24 2.98
N PRO A 638 -18.82 1.14 2.10
CA PRO A 638 -19.68 1.79 1.11
C PRO A 638 -20.25 0.77 0.13
N ARG A 639 -21.40 1.09 -0.50
CA ARG A 639 -22.00 0.20 -1.52
C ARG A 639 -21.17 0.19 -2.80
N HIS A 640 -20.60 1.34 -3.17
CA HIS A 640 -19.78 1.50 -4.37
C HIS A 640 -18.51 2.24 -4.05
N SER A 641 -17.41 1.79 -4.62
CA SER A 641 -16.16 2.51 -4.68
C SER A 641 -15.44 2.17 -5.98
N GLY A 642 -14.70 3.11 -6.54
CA GLY A 642 -14.00 2.87 -7.78
C GLY A 642 -13.03 3.97 -8.12
N SER A 643 -12.10 3.64 -9.00
CA SER A 643 -11.11 4.56 -9.55
C SER A 643 -10.93 4.26 -11.02
N VAL A 644 -10.90 5.30 -11.83
CA VAL A 644 -10.57 5.24 -13.25
C VAL A 644 -9.42 6.18 -13.53
N TRP A 645 -8.51 5.73 -14.36
CA TRP A 645 -7.41 6.52 -14.91
C TRP A 645 -7.25 6.20 -16.38
N THR A 646 -7.14 7.20 -17.22
CA THR A 646 -6.91 7.04 -18.63
C THR A 646 -5.88 8.02 -19.14
N THR A 647 -5.03 7.61 -20.07
CA THR A 647 -4.06 8.47 -20.73
C THR A 647 -4.15 8.34 -22.23
N TYR A 648 -3.98 9.46 -22.91
CA TYR A 648 -3.99 9.54 -24.37
C TYR A 648 -2.77 10.32 -24.87
N ARG A 649 -2.02 9.72 -25.81
CA ARG A 649 -0.91 10.37 -26.47
C ARG A 649 -1.45 11.16 -27.67
N VAL A 650 -1.59 12.48 -27.49
CA VAL A 650 -2.15 13.40 -28.48
C VAL A 650 -1.18 13.61 -29.64
N MET A 651 0.11 13.67 -29.33
CA MET A 651 1.22 13.71 -30.29
C MET A 651 2.43 12.98 -29.68
N PRO A 652 3.46 12.64 -30.46
CA PRO A 652 4.61 11.87 -29.91
C PRO A 652 5.18 12.43 -28.63
N GLN A 653 5.21 13.75 -28.46
CA GLN A 653 5.77 14.44 -27.31
C GLN A 653 4.77 14.70 -26.19
N LEU A 654 3.45 14.72 -26.48
CA LEU A 654 2.43 15.13 -25.50
C LEU A 654 1.49 13.99 -25.16
N ARG A 655 1.46 13.66 -23.85
CA ARG A 655 0.53 12.70 -23.27
C ARG A 655 -0.35 13.41 -22.23
N LEU A 656 -1.66 13.24 -22.33
CA LEU A 656 -2.64 13.76 -21.38
C LEU A 656 -3.23 12.62 -20.58
N GLY A 657 -3.57 12.88 -19.33
CA GLY A 657 -4.21 11.93 -18.42
C GLY A 657 -5.38 12.55 -17.66
N LEU A 658 -6.42 11.75 -17.45
CA LEU A 658 -7.58 12.10 -16.65
C LEU A 658 -7.95 10.93 -15.74
N GLY A 659 -8.41 11.25 -14.54
CA GLY A 659 -8.86 10.26 -13.56
C GLY A 659 -10.04 10.72 -12.75
N ALA A 660 -10.75 9.75 -12.19
CA ALA A 660 -11.79 9.99 -11.20
C ALA A 660 -11.73 8.92 -10.10
N ASN A 661 -11.93 9.36 -8.85
CA ASN A 661 -12.05 8.49 -7.70
C ASN A 661 -13.42 8.69 -7.07
N TYR A 662 -14.18 7.61 -6.92
CA TYR A 662 -15.52 7.62 -6.33
C TYR A 662 -15.57 6.77 -5.07
N ARG A 663 -16.22 7.31 -4.02
CA ARG A 663 -16.59 6.56 -2.83
C ARG A 663 -18.03 6.86 -2.45
N GLY A 664 -18.82 5.83 -2.26
CA GLY A 664 -20.21 5.93 -1.84
C GLY A 664 -20.35 6.37 -0.38
N SER A 665 -21.57 6.70 0.00
CA SER A 665 -21.93 7.01 1.39
C SER A 665 -21.55 5.85 2.31
N GLN A 666 -21.05 6.17 3.50
CA GLN A 666 -20.64 5.19 4.51
C GLN A 666 -20.84 5.71 5.94
N ASN A 667 -21.03 4.78 6.86
CA ASN A 667 -21.08 5.08 8.29
C ASN A 667 -19.66 5.04 8.86
N PRO A 668 -19.35 5.84 9.89
CA PRO A 668 -18.18 5.61 10.73
C PRO A 668 -18.25 4.23 11.39
N ASP A 669 -17.10 3.68 11.76
CA ASP A 669 -17.07 2.39 12.44
C ASP A 669 -17.82 2.44 13.77
N GLY A 670 -18.62 1.41 14.03
CA GLY A 670 -19.44 1.33 15.23
C GLY A 670 -20.59 2.35 15.30
N GLN A 671 -20.83 3.19 14.30
CA GLN A 671 -21.92 4.18 14.31
C GLN A 671 -23.10 3.71 13.44
N ARG A 672 -24.31 3.72 14.02
CA ARG A 672 -25.48 3.16 13.39
C ARG A 672 -26.22 4.13 12.48
N THR A 673 -26.48 5.33 12.96
CA THR A 673 -27.35 6.33 12.33
C THR A 673 -26.60 7.41 11.57
N LEU A 674 -25.30 7.56 11.80
CA LEU A 674 -24.47 8.56 11.17
C LEU A 674 -23.91 8.07 9.84
N ARG A 675 -23.86 8.94 8.83
CA ARG A 675 -23.30 8.64 7.52
C ARG A 675 -22.68 9.85 6.85
N THR A 676 -21.63 9.64 6.09
CA THR A 676 -21.12 10.66 5.16
C THR A 676 -21.87 10.62 3.84
N LYS A 677 -21.88 11.73 3.10
CA LYS A 677 -22.27 11.75 1.69
C LYS A 677 -21.23 11.05 0.82
N SER A 678 -21.66 10.54 -0.32
CA SER A 678 -20.75 10.09 -1.38
C SER A 678 -19.95 11.27 -1.93
N PHE A 679 -18.78 10.97 -2.49
CA PHE A 679 -17.97 11.99 -3.17
C PHE A 679 -17.31 11.41 -4.43
N VAL A 680 -16.95 12.30 -5.32
CA VAL A 680 -16.06 12.05 -6.45
C VAL A 680 -14.99 13.14 -6.46
N THR A 681 -13.75 12.75 -6.76
CA THR A 681 -12.65 13.67 -7.06
C THR A 681 -12.13 13.37 -8.46
N PHE A 682 -11.64 14.40 -9.13
CA PHE A 682 -11.06 14.30 -10.46
C PHE A 682 -9.58 14.68 -10.41
N ASP A 683 -8.78 13.97 -11.19
CA ASP A 683 -7.34 14.20 -11.31
C ASP A 683 -7.00 14.40 -12.79
N ALA A 684 -5.99 15.21 -13.09
CA ALA A 684 -5.51 15.47 -14.46
C ALA A 684 -3.99 15.43 -14.51
N MET A 685 -3.46 15.09 -15.69
CA MET A 685 -2.03 15.07 -15.98
C MET A 685 -1.78 15.59 -17.40
N ALA A 686 -0.69 16.31 -17.58
CA ALA A 686 -0.09 16.59 -18.88
C ALA A 686 1.41 16.32 -18.80
N GLU A 687 1.94 15.48 -19.70
CA GLU A 687 3.36 15.17 -19.78
C GLU A 687 3.89 15.51 -21.15
N TYR A 688 4.93 16.33 -21.19
CA TYR A 688 5.63 16.73 -22.40
C TYR A 688 7.06 16.20 -22.39
N SER A 689 7.40 15.38 -23.39
CA SER A 689 8.75 14.85 -23.59
C SER A 689 9.51 15.78 -24.53
N PHE A 690 10.53 16.49 -24.01
CA PHE A 690 11.42 17.33 -24.80
C PHE A 690 12.34 16.48 -25.67
N THR A 691 12.82 15.38 -25.09
CA THR A 691 13.61 14.34 -25.73
C THR A 691 13.13 12.97 -25.21
N GLU A 692 13.71 11.87 -25.68
CA GLU A 692 13.48 10.55 -25.11
C GLU A 692 13.95 10.45 -23.64
N ALA A 693 14.92 11.29 -23.26
CA ALA A 693 15.54 11.29 -21.96
C ALA A 693 14.94 12.32 -20.98
N VAL A 694 14.29 13.39 -21.45
CA VAL A 694 13.83 14.49 -20.58
C VAL A 694 12.37 14.78 -20.80
N SER A 695 11.60 14.74 -19.71
CA SER A 695 10.17 15.08 -19.73
C SER A 695 9.79 16.01 -18.57
N LEU A 696 8.75 16.80 -18.80
CA LEU A 696 8.10 17.66 -17.82
C LEU A 696 6.65 17.20 -17.68
N LYS A 697 6.24 16.93 -16.43
CA LYS A 697 4.91 16.43 -16.12
C LYS A 697 4.20 17.34 -15.11
N LEU A 698 3.01 17.80 -15.47
CA LEU A 698 2.09 18.52 -14.62
C LEU A 698 1.01 17.56 -14.12
N ASN A 699 0.85 17.43 -12.82
CA ASN A 699 -0.25 16.73 -12.19
C ASN A 699 -1.14 17.71 -11.42
N VAL A 700 -2.45 17.51 -11.51
CA VAL A 700 -3.44 18.21 -10.70
C VAL A 700 -4.34 17.18 -10.05
N THR A 701 -4.25 17.02 -8.72
CA THR A 701 -5.11 16.11 -7.96
C THR A 701 -6.25 16.89 -7.30
N ASN A 702 -7.41 16.25 -7.15
CA ASN A 702 -8.65 16.89 -6.67
C ASN A 702 -8.94 18.21 -7.41
N LEU A 703 -9.06 18.15 -8.74
CA LEU A 703 -9.21 19.29 -9.65
C LEU A 703 -10.33 20.26 -9.23
N SER A 704 -11.44 19.71 -8.72
CA SER A 704 -12.59 20.50 -8.24
C SER A 704 -12.41 21.09 -6.83
N ASN A 705 -11.28 20.83 -6.17
CA ASN A 705 -11.03 21.22 -4.77
C ASN A 705 -12.16 20.78 -3.82
N LYS A 706 -12.67 19.56 -4.03
CA LYS A 706 -13.75 18.98 -3.24
C LYS A 706 -13.31 18.76 -1.80
N LEU A 707 -14.01 19.30 -0.83
CA LEU A 707 -13.88 18.96 0.59
C LEU A 707 -14.68 17.68 0.86
N TYR A 708 -14.03 16.65 1.39
CA TYR A 708 -14.64 15.37 1.72
C TYR A 708 -13.96 14.72 2.94
N ALA A 709 -14.71 13.88 3.63
CA ALA A 709 -14.17 13.05 4.70
C ALA A 709 -13.51 11.81 4.09
N ASP A 710 -12.20 11.80 4.02
CA ASP A 710 -11.43 10.64 3.50
C ASP A 710 -11.43 9.50 4.49
N THR A 711 -11.18 9.79 5.76
CA THR A 711 -11.24 8.83 6.85
C THR A 711 -12.20 9.30 7.92
N LEU A 712 -12.81 8.35 8.62
CA LEU A 712 -13.83 8.60 9.62
C LEU A 712 -13.45 7.97 10.95
N TYR A 713 -13.74 8.70 12.03
CA TYR A 713 -13.66 8.22 13.39
C TYR A 713 -14.87 8.71 14.21
N ARG A 714 -14.95 8.34 15.47
CA ARG A 714 -16.03 8.77 16.37
C ARG A 714 -15.85 10.25 16.71
N GLY A 715 -16.71 11.12 16.19
CA GLY A 715 -16.73 12.56 16.47
C GLY A 715 -15.83 13.42 15.58
N PHE A 716 -15.00 12.85 14.71
CA PHE A 716 -14.16 13.60 13.79
C PHE A 716 -13.88 12.86 12.48
N TYR A 717 -13.35 13.58 11.52
CA TYR A 717 -12.86 13.05 10.25
C TYR A 717 -11.47 13.61 9.95
N GLN A 718 -10.76 12.96 9.05
CA GLN A 718 -9.66 13.60 8.36
C GLN A 718 -10.09 14.00 6.96
N PRO A 719 -9.82 15.22 6.53
CA PRO A 719 -10.13 15.64 5.18
C PRO A 719 -9.23 14.91 4.19
N GLY A 720 -9.78 14.62 3.02
CA GLY A 720 -8.97 14.25 1.87
C GLY A 720 -8.09 15.41 1.41
N PRO A 721 -7.03 15.15 0.63
CA PRO A 721 -6.16 16.18 0.13
C PRO A 721 -6.94 17.31 -0.56
N PRO A 722 -6.60 18.59 -0.32
CA PRO A 722 -7.11 19.69 -1.12
C PRO A 722 -6.60 19.58 -2.56
N ARG A 723 -7.04 20.46 -3.46
CA ARG A 723 -6.45 20.53 -4.79
C ARG A 723 -4.94 20.78 -4.67
N ARG A 724 -4.14 19.89 -5.28
CA ARG A 724 -2.69 20.00 -5.40
C ARG A 724 -2.32 20.14 -6.86
N VAL A 725 -1.35 20.99 -7.13
CA VAL A 725 -0.72 21.19 -8.44
C VAL A 725 0.74 20.88 -8.25
N GLU A 726 1.28 19.98 -9.06
CA GLU A 726 2.65 19.46 -8.96
C GLU A 726 3.28 19.42 -10.33
N LEU A 727 4.50 19.96 -10.43
CA LEU A 727 5.30 19.99 -11.65
C LEU A 727 6.57 19.17 -11.44
N THR A 728 6.73 18.13 -12.23
CA THR A 728 7.87 17.19 -12.15
C THR A 728 8.72 17.27 -13.40
N LEU A 729 10.00 17.58 -13.26
CA LEU A 729 11.02 17.37 -14.26
C LEU A 729 11.67 16.01 -14.03
N LYS A 730 11.74 15.19 -15.08
CA LYS A 730 12.33 13.85 -15.06
C LYS A 730 13.42 13.75 -16.12
N ALA A 731 14.54 13.13 -15.76
CA ALA A 731 15.65 12.83 -16.65
C ALA A 731 16.02 11.34 -16.56
N LEU A 732 16.28 10.74 -17.72
CA LEU A 732 16.85 9.40 -17.91
C LEU A 732 18.26 9.55 -18.47
N PHE A 733 19.23 8.73 -18.03
CA PHE A 733 20.62 8.80 -18.51
C PHE A 733 21.41 7.52 -18.22
#